data_a04f830e4a300d5247f54ba2a3cf5f85
#
_entry.id   a04f830e4a300d5247f54ba2a3cf5f85
#
_cell.length_a   1.000
_cell.length_b   1.000
_cell.length_c   1.000
_cell.angle_alpha   90.00
_cell.angle_beta   90.00
_cell.angle_gamma   90.00
#
_symmetry.space_group_name_H-M   'P 1'
#
loop_
_entity.id
_entity.type
_entity.pdbx_description
1 polymer ?
#
loop_
_entity_poly.entity_id
_entity_poly.type
_entity_poly.pdbx_seq_one_letter_code
_entity_poly.pdbx_strand_id
1 'polypeptide(L)'
;MDKLRMQTANKADENFKKLAAMFPNAVTETINENGEVVRAIDKDVLMQEISCKVVDGNEERYQFTWPDKKKSVLLANAPINKTLRPVREDETVPTGADSEGKPYCSTGSVDFDTTENLYIEGDNLEVLKLLQETYLGKIKMIYIDPPYNTGNDFVYEDDFAQSTDEYLANSGQYDENGNRLVPNTESNGRFHTDWLNMIYPRLKLAKDLLGNEGIIAISIGFHEMCNLLKICQEMFSDRQVFSVTVKTSGGKPNGAFNISNEYVIFAVPIDFVPVATESDMKDYASPYHGMNLATFTQDERPNQAYPIYVSKNDGVIVGCGNSLAQRITEKTYVGHAKDFIYDYTEAPKGTVAIWPVTNKGEQCVWRLIPERLMSDWKKGYIKVVPTTSPNTKNKYAIQYLSGGIIEKIQTGEVKTYQISSNPSVPTIEIKDYKTAGAGIASIWDDKNFYTAKGNADIKRLFEKKVFSYPKPIDLIQYILQKTTLRDDLVLDFFSGSATLADAVMKQNALDGGKRRYILIQYPEKCEEGSEAARSGYKTICEIGKERIRRAGAKIKEEVGFAAQNLDTGFRVLKCDTSNMKDVYYNPAEYEVNMFSRLEDNIKEDRTPEDLLFQVMLDLGVLLSSKIEETTIAGKKVFNVEDNYLIACFDSDVSEETIKAIAKQKPYYFVMRDSSMASDSVATNFDQIFATYSPETVRKVL
;
A
#
# COMPACT_ATOMS: atom_id res chain seq x y z
N MET A 1 -32.46 -8.70 19.46
CA MET A 1 -31.03 -8.33 19.19
C MET A 1 -30.50 -9.15 18.04
N ASP A 2 -29.74 -8.53 17.17
CA ASP A 2 -29.12 -9.28 16.07
C ASP A 2 -27.88 -10.00 16.58
N LYS A 3 -27.72 -11.28 16.18
CA LYS A 3 -26.52 -12.05 16.48
C LYS A 3 -25.37 -11.69 15.56
N LEU A 4 -24.15 -11.64 16.08
CA LEU A 4 -22.93 -11.51 15.29
C LEU A 4 -22.69 -12.82 14.50
N ARG A 5 -22.15 -12.72 13.30
CA ARG A 5 -21.98 -13.88 12.41
C ARG A 5 -20.82 -14.78 12.79
N MET A 6 -19.83 -14.28 13.51
CA MET A 6 -18.63 -14.99 14.01
C MET A 6 -17.82 -15.76 12.94
N GLN A 7 -18.00 -15.40 11.68
CA GLN A 7 -17.25 -15.89 10.53
C GLN A 7 -17.16 -14.79 9.48
N THR A 8 -16.15 -14.85 8.63
CA THR A 8 -15.99 -13.86 7.55
C THR A 8 -17.16 -13.90 6.57
N ALA A 9 -17.45 -12.77 5.94
CA ALA A 9 -18.52 -12.68 4.95
C ALA A 9 -18.24 -13.56 3.72
N ASN A 10 -19.30 -14.19 3.18
CA ASN A 10 -19.23 -14.84 1.89
C ASN A 10 -19.32 -13.79 0.78
N LYS A 11 -18.20 -13.45 0.16
CA LYS A 11 -18.16 -12.43 -0.90
C LYS A 11 -18.98 -12.79 -2.15
N ALA A 12 -19.15 -14.08 -2.44
CA ALA A 12 -20.01 -14.50 -3.55
C ALA A 12 -21.47 -14.15 -3.28
N ASP A 13 -21.95 -14.38 -2.04
CA ASP A 13 -23.32 -14.00 -1.64
C ASP A 13 -23.53 -12.49 -1.61
N GLU A 14 -22.51 -11.74 -1.17
CA GLU A 14 -22.57 -10.28 -1.19
C GLU A 14 -22.63 -9.73 -2.63
N ASN A 15 -21.83 -10.27 -3.52
CA ASN A 15 -21.85 -9.91 -4.94
C ASN A 15 -23.22 -10.27 -5.57
N PHE A 16 -23.77 -11.43 -5.22
CA PHE A 16 -25.12 -11.81 -5.62
C PHE A 16 -26.15 -10.80 -5.11
N LYS A 17 -26.09 -10.40 -3.83
CA LYS A 17 -27.02 -9.40 -3.25
C LYS A 17 -26.90 -8.05 -3.96
N LYS A 18 -25.71 -7.61 -4.30
CA LYS A 18 -25.48 -6.37 -5.08
C LYS A 18 -26.12 -6.46 -6.46
N LEU A 19 -25.86 -7.57 -7.19
CA LEU A 19 -26.49 -7.81 -8.49
C LEU A 19 -28.00 -7.89 -8.40
N ALA A 20 -28.53 -8.63 -7.42
CA ALA A 20 -29.97 -8.76 -7.18
C ALA A 20 -30.64 -7.42 -6.82
N ALA A 21 -29.93 -6.53 -6.13
CA ALA A 21 -30.42 -5.18 -5.83
C ALA A 21 -30.43 -4.26 -7.05
N MET A 22 -29.43 -4.39 -7.92
CA MET A 22 -29.32 -3.61 -9.17
C MET A 22 -30.31 -4.09 -10.24
N PHE A 23 -30.53 -5.40 -10.34
CA PHE A 23 -31.36 -6.06 -11.36
C PHE A 23 -32.33 -7.05 -10.72
N PRO A 24 -33.33 -6.58 -9.96
CA PRO A 24 -34.26 -7.47 -9.23
C PRO A 24 -35.08 -8.38 -10.16
N ASN A 25 -35.37 -7.94 -11.39
CA ASN A 25 -36.09 -8.73 -12.40
C ASN A 25 -35.31 -9.93 -12.91
N ALA A 26 -33.96 -9.89 -12.82
CA ALA A 26 -33.11 -11.00 -13.23
C ALA A 26 -32.91 -12.06 -12.12
N VAL A 27 -33.51 -11.88 -10.95
CA VAL A 27 -33.43 -12.87 -9.85
C VAL A 27 -34.44 -13.98 -10.11
N THR A 28 -33.97 -15.22 -10.11
CA THR A 28 -34.80 -16.43 -10.30
C THR A 28 -34.44 -17.48 -9.24
N GLU A 29 -35.10 -18.60 -9.26
CA GLU A 29 -34.82 -19.77 -8.43
C GLU A 29 -34.34 -20.92 -9.30
N THR A 30 -33.39 -21.67 -8.81
CA THR A 30 -32.84 -22.88 -9.45
C THR A 30 -32.57 -23.94 -8.39
N ILE A 31 -32.27 -25.16 -8.84
CA ILE A 31 -31.91 -26.28 -7.96
C ILE A 31 -30.38 -26.44 -8.01
N ASN A 32 -29.73 -26.41 -6.84
CA ASN A 32 -28.29 -26.65 -6.74
C ASN A 32 -27.93 -28.15 -6.90
N GLU A 33 -26.66 -28.49 -6.93
CA GLU A 33 -26.15 -29.85 -7.05
C GLU A 33 -26.64 -30.79 -5.92
N ASN A 34 -27.02 -30.24 -4.78
CA ASN A 34 -27.52 -30.97 -3.62
C ASN A 34 -29.04 -31.16 -3.63
N GLY A 35 -29.74 -30.67 -4.68
CA GLY A 35 -31.20 -30.77 -4.83
C GLY A 35 -31.99 -29.70 -4.07
N GLU A 36 -31.35 -28.66 -3.53
CA GLU A 36 -31.97 -27.56 -2.80
C GLU A 36 -32.34 -26.41 -3.75
N VAL A 37 -33.48 -25.76 -3.48
CA VAL A 37 -33.90 -24.56 -4.22
C VAL A 37 -33.05 -23.36 -3.73
N VAL A 38 -32.32 -22.78 -4.66
CA VAL A 38 -31.47 -21.59 -4.37
C VAL A 38 -31.81 -20.44 -5.32
N ARG A 39 -31.63 -19.21 -4.84
CA ARG A 39 -31.77 -18.02 -5.69
C ARG A 39 -30.60 -17.91 -6.66
N ALA A 40 -30.86 -17.56 -7.90
CA ALA A 40 -29.88 -17.41 -8.97
C ALA A 40 -30.14 -16.14 -9.80
N ILE A 41 -29.24 -15.81 -10.67
CA ILE A 41 -29.41 -14.75 -11.68
C ILE A 41 -29.73 -15.40 -13.01
N ASP A 42 -30.86 -15.04 -13.59
CA ASP A 42 -31.22 -15.40 -14.96
C ASP A 42 -30.38 -14.58 -15.93
N LYS A 43 -29.50 -15.26 -16.68
CA LYS A 43 -28.56 -14.63 -17.62
C LYS A 43 -29.33 -13.89 -18.72
N ASP A 44 -30.38 -14.47 -19.26
CA ASP A 44 -31.08 -13.90 -20.41
C ASP A 44 -31.89 -12.65 -20.01
N VAL A 45 -32.50 -12.67 -18.84
CA VAL A 45 -33.19 -11.51 -18.29
C VAL A 45 -32.17 -10.39 -17.95
N LEU A 46 -31.05 -10.74 -17.30
CA LEU A 46 -30.00 -9.77 -17.03
C LEU A 46 -29.46 -9.12 -18.31
N MET A 47 -29.33 -9.91 -19.38
CA MET A 47 -28.87 -9.43 -20.69
C MET A 47 -29.86 -8.43 -21.33
N GLN A 48 -31.16 -8.54 -21.06
CA GLN A 48 -32.15 -7.57 -21.53
C GLN A 48 -32.08 -6.24 -20.79
N GLU A 49 -31.67 -6.26 -19.52
CA GLU A 49 -31.51 -5.05 -18.69
C GLU A 49 -30.22 -4.29 -19.00
N ILE A 50 -29.15 -4.97 -19.41
CA ILE A 50 -27.88 -4.37 -19.78
C ILE A 50 -27.73 -4.30 -21.28
N SER A 51 -27.89 -3.11 -21.87
CA SER A 51 -27.76 -2.87 -23.32
C SER A 51 -26.31 -2.97 -23.80
N CYS A 52 -25.67 -4.12 -23.58
CA CYS A 52 -24.30 -4.40 -24.04
C CYS A 52 -24.16 -5.82 -24.60
N LYS A 53 -23.17 -6.03 -25.48
CA LYS A 53 -22.81 -7.36 -25.95
C LYS A 53 -22.14 -8.14 -24.83
N VAL A 54 -22.71 -9.27 -24.43
CA VAL A 54 -22.07 -10.22 -23.51
C VAL A 54 -21.30 -11.25 -24.31
N VAL A 55 -20.01 -11.42 -23.98
CA VAL A 55 -19.12 -12.38 -24.65
C VAL A 55 -19.25 -13.73 -23.99
N ASP A 56 -19.62 -14.75 -24.77
CA ASP A 56 -19.68 -16.13 -24.33
C ASP A 56 -18.32 -16.83 -24.39
N GLY A 57 -18.19 -17.95 -23.66
CA GLY A 57 -16.96 -18.73 -23.56
C GLY A 57 -16.41 -19.27 -24.88
N ASN A 58 -17.25 -19.28 -25.96
CA ASN A 58 -16.89 -19.74 -27.30
C ASN A 58 -16.31 -18.63 -28.21
N GLU A 59 -16.31 -17.35 -27.78
CA GLU A 59 -15.73 -16.25 -28.55
C GLU A 59 -14.24 -16.09 -28.19
N GLU A 60 -13.38 -15.94 -29.21
CA GLU A 60 -11.96 -15.66 -29.02
C GLU A 60 -11.77 -14.32 -28.31
N ARG A 61 -11.05 -14.33 -27.21
CA ARG A 61 -10.68 -13.13 -26.45
C ARG A 61 -9.35 -13.32 -25.78
N TYR A 62 -8.61 -12.23 -25.61
CA TYR A 62 -7.40 -12.26 -24.80
C TYR A 62 -7.78 -12.55 -23.34
N GLN A 63 -7.21 -13.62 -22.80
CA GLN A 63 -7.39 -14.02 -21.41
C GLN A 63 -6.13 -14.71 -20.92
N PHE A 64 -5.58 -14.25 -19.80
CA PHE A 64 -4.53 -14.98 -19.09
C PHE A 64 -5.18 -16.06 -18.24
N THR A 65 -4.89 -17.32 -18.54
CA THR A 65 -5.49 -18.47 -17.85
C THR A 65 -4.47 -19.55 -17.58
N TRP A 66 -4.70 -20.34 -16.54
CA TRP A 66 -3.91 -21.49 -16.13
C TRP A 66 -4.82 -22.52 -15.46
N PRO A 67 -4.37 -23.79 -15.25
CA PRO A 67 -5.14 -24.80 -14.51
C PRO A 67 -5.52 -24.31 -13.11
N ASP A 68 -6.77 -24.58 -12.70
CA ASP A 68 -7.32 -24.24 -11.37
C ASP A 68 -7.50 -22.74 -11.05
N LYS A 69 -7.37 -21.84 -12.03
CA LYS A 69 -7.65 -20.39 -11.82
C LYS A 69 -9.04 -20.17 -11.20
N LYS A 70 -10.07 -20.91 -11.64
CA LYS A 70 -11.43 -20.81 -11.08
C LYS A 70 -11.47 -21.20 -9.60
N LYS A 71 -10.75 -22.23 -9.19
CA LYS A 71 -10.63 -22.63 -7.79
C LYS A 71 -9.99 -21.52 -6.95
N SER A 72 -8.94 -20.88 -7.46
CA SER A 72 -8.29 -19.75 -6.78
C SER A 72 -9.25 -18.57 -6.54
N VAL A 73 -10.17 -18.30 -7.49
CA VAL A 73 -11.23 -17.30 -7.31
C VAL A 73 -12.22 -17.72 -6.22
N LEU A 74 -12.68 -18.98 -6.27
CA LEU A 74 -13.60 -19.52 -5.25
C LEU A 74 -12.96 -19.48 -3.86
N LEU A 75 -11.68 -19.83 -3.77
CA LEU A 75 -10.92 -19.76 -2.52
C LEU A 75 -10.94 -18.36 -1.91
N ALA A 76 -10.60 -17.35 -2.70
CA ALA A 76 -10.60 -15.97 -2.21
C ALA A 76 -11.98 -15.55 -1.64
N ASN A 77 -13.07 -16.06 -2.24
CA ASN A 77 -14.44 -15.69 -1.88
C ASN A 77 -15.03 -16.55 -0.73
N ALA A 78 -14.49 -17.73 -0.49
CA ALA A 78 -15.03 -18.65 0.52
C ALA A 78 -14.85 -18.08 1.94
N PRO A 79 -15.89 -18.12 2.80
CA PRO A 79 -15.78 -17.71 4.19
C PRO A 79 -14.90 -18.67 4.99
N ILE A 80 -14.35 -18.19 6.09
CA ILE A 80 -13.60 -19.00 7.05
C ILE A 80 -14.12 -18.80 8.46
N ASN A 81 -13.95 -19.84 9.29
CA ASN A 81 -14.32 -19.82 10.69
C ASN A 81 -13.06 -19.68 11.57
N LYS A 82 -12.41 -18.52 11.47
CA LYS A 82 -11.16 -18.17 12.17
C LYS A 82 -11.32 -16.83 12.89
N THR A 83 -10.39 -16.53 13.77
CA THR A 83 -10.30 -15.25 14.47
C THR A 83 -8.84 -14.86 14.69
N LEU A 84 -8.61 -13.64 15.19
CA LEU A 84 -7.31 -13.15 15.61
C LEU A 84 -7.31 -13.02 17.14
N ARG A 85 -6.37 -13.70 17.79
CA ARG A 85 -6.20 -13.68 19.24
C ARG A 85 -5.06 -12.75 19.63
N PRO A 86 -5.27 -11.77 20.52
CA PRO A 86 -4.21 -10.90 20.99
C PRO A 86 -3.22 -11.66 21.86
N VAL A 87 -1.92 -11.36 21.69
CA VAL A 87 -0.85 -11.83 22.56
C VAL A 87 -0.25 -10.60 23.23
N ARG A 88 -0.68 -10.32 24.44
CA ARG A 88 -0.14 -9.20 25.23
C ARG A 88 1.33 -9.43 25.58
N GLU A 89 1.79 -8.81 26.60
CA GLU A 89 3.16 -8.91 27.02
C GLU A 89 3.51 -10.34 27.45
N ASP A 90 4.67 -10.73 27.07
CA ASP A 90 5.60 -11.66 27.59
C ASP A 90 5.17 -12.90 28.38
N GLU A 91 5.07 -13.96 27.66
CA GLU A 91 5.80 -15.15 28.14
C GLU A 91 7.16 -15.11 27.40
N THR A 92 8.19 -14.61 28.07
CA THR A 92 9.56 -14.79 27.62
C THR A 92 9.82 -16.30 27.61
N VAL A 93 9.80 -16.89 26.44
CA VAL A 93 10.29 -18.25 26.27
C VAL A 93 11.81 -18.12 26.28
N PRO A 94 12.51 -18.64 27.34
CA PRO A 94 13.96 -18.58 27.40
C PRO A 94 14.52 -19.53 26.33
N THR A 95 14.85 -18.99 25.15
CA THR A 95 15.38 -19.79 24.04
C THR A 95 16.84 -19.51 23.76
N GLY A 96 17.49 -18.72 24.58
CA GLY A 96 18.87 -18.32 24.54
C GLY A 96 19.04 -16.94 25.16
N ALA A 97 20.25 -16.56 25.48
CA ALA A 97 20.55 -15.28 26.06
C ALA A 97 21.69 -14.63 25.25
N ASP A 98 21.69 -13.29 25.20
CA ASP A 98 22.82 -12.51 24.67
C ASP A 98 24.04 -12.59 25.59
N SER A 99 25.12 -11.88 25.23
CA SER A 99 26.35 -11.81 26.01
C SER A 99 26.15 -11.24 27.43
N GLU A 100 25.00 -10.62 27.70
CA GLU A 100 24.60 -10.02 28.96
C GLU A 100 23.61 -10.91 29.75
N GLY A 101 23.23 -12.09 29.20
CA GLY A 101 22.29 -13.01 29.82
C GLY A 101 20.82 -12.64 29.62
N LYS A 102 20.48 -11.71 28.70
CA LYS A 102 19.12 -11.32 28.41
C LYS A 102 18.50 -12.27 27.37
N PRO A 103 17.30 -12.83 27.62
CA PRO A 103 16.67 -13.77 26.69
C PRO A 103 16.45 -13.15 25.30
N TYR A 104 16.74 -13.90 24.22
CA TYR A 104 16.63 -13.42 22.85
C TYR A 104 15.19 -13.31 22.34
N CYS A 105 14.23 -14.02 22.93
CA CYS A 105 12.91 -14.16 22.36
C CYS A 105 11.82 -13.80 23.34
N SER A 106 11.06 -12.78 22.99
CA SER A 106 9.71 -12.54 23.51
C SER A 106 8.69 -12.90 22.45
N THR A 107 7.62 -13.60 22.82
CA THR A 107 6.53 -13.95 21.91
C THR A 107 5.45 -12.90 21.87
N GLY A 108 5.46 -11.94 22.80
CA GLY A 108 4.42 -10.96 23.03
C GLY A 108 4.60 -9.62 22.31
N SER A 109 3.64 -8.78 22.54
CA SER A 109 3.56 -7.40 22.02
C SER A 109 4.56 -6.46 22.71
N VAL A 110 4.75 -5.29 22.12
CA VAL A 110 5.48 -4.17 22.72
C VAL A 110 4.55 -2.97 22.73
N ASP A 111 4.39 -2.32 23.88
CA ASP A 111 3.52 -1.15 24.04
C ASP A 111 2.08 -1.40 23.57
N PHE A 112 1.50 -2.58 23.90
CA PHE A 112 0.24 -3.08 23.35
C PHE A 112 -0.91 -2.06 23.40
N ASP A 113 -1.06 -1.31 24.48
CA ASP A 113 -2.19 -0.42 24.69
C ASP A 113 -2.04 0.93 23.94
N THR A 114 -0.84 1.28 23.51
CA THR A 114 -0.53 2.59 22.92
C THR A 114 -0.08 2.55 21.46
N THR A 115 0.41 1.39 20.99
CA THR A 115 0.87 1.24 19.60
C THR A 115 -0.29 1.06 18.64
N GLU A 116 -0.13 1.58 17.43
CA GLU A 116 -1.07 1.36 16.32
C GLU A 116 -0.54 0.38 15.26
N ASN A 117 0.65 -0.22 15.49
CA ASN A 117 1.26 -1.18 14.59
C ASN A 117 0.81 -2.62 14.91
N LEU A 118 0.65 -3.44 13.87
CA LEU A 118 0.20 -4.84 14.02
C LEU A 118 1.23 -5.81 13.44
N TYR A 119 1.46 -6.91 14.15
CA TYR A 119 2.18 -8.10 13.70
C TYR A 119 1.28 -9.32 13.85
N ILE A 120 0.87 -9.93 12.73
CA ILE A 120 -0.12 -11.01 12.72
C ILE A 120 0.56 -12.31 12.31
N GLU A 121 0.53 -13.31 13.19
CA GLU A 121 1.02 -14.67 12.93
C GLU A 121 -0.11 -15.53 12.37
N GLY A 122 0.06 -16.09 11.19
CA GLY A 122 -0.93 -16.98 10.58
C GLY A 122 -0.74 -17.14 9.09
N ASP A 123 -1.55 -17.98 8.47
CA ASP A 123 -1.64 -18.08 7.04
C ASP A 123 -2.14 -16.73 6.46
N ASN A 124 -1.41 -16.20 5.50
CA ASN A 124 -1.70 -14.87 4.98
C ASN A 124 -3.03 -14.79 4.22
N LEU A 125 -3.48 -15.88 3.57
CA LEU A 125 -4.78 -15.93 2.92
C LEU A 125 -5.91 -15.86 3.95
N GLU A 126 -5.82 -16.63 5.05
CA GLU A 126 -6.78 -16.62 6.14
C GLU A 126 -6.84 -15.24 6.80
N VAL A 127 -5.67 -14.69 7.12
CA VAL A 127 -5.58 -13.35 7.75
C VAL A 127 -6.13 -12.26 6.82
N LEU A 128 -5.80 -12.28 5.52
CA LEU A 128 -6.35 -11.32 4.55
C LEU A 128 -7.89 -11.37 4.49
N LYS A 129 -8.50 -12.55 4.64
CA LYS A 129 -9.97 -12.70 4.73
C LYS A 129 -10.52 -12.07 5.99
N LEU A 130 -9.87 -12.25 7.14
CA LEU A 130 -10.28 -11.64 8.41
C LEU A 130 -10.21 -10.11 8.38
N LEU A 131 -9.22 -9.55 7.68
CA LEU A 131 -9.03 -8.11 7.60
C LEU A 131 -10.02 -7.39 6.66
N GLN A 132 -10.81 -8.12 5.84
CA GLN A 132 -11.65 -7.54 4.81
C GLN A 132 -12.67 -6.52 5.35
N GLU A 133 -13.40 -6.84 6.43
CA GLU A 133 -14.42 -5.94 7.00
C GLU A 133 -13.78 -4.71 7.67
N THR A 134 -12.66 -4.94 8.36
CA THR A 134 -12.01 -3.91 9.18
C THR A 134 -11.18 -2.93 8.35
N TYR A 135 -10.47 -3.42 7.31
CA TYR A 135 -9.48 -2.63 6.56
C TYR A 135 -9.85 -2.42 5.08
N LEU A 136 -11.08 -2.68 4.67
CA LEU A 136 -11.57 -2.45 3.32
C LEU A 136 -11.28 -1.00 2.86
N GLY A 137 -10.49 -0.84 1.79
CA GLY A 137 -10.17 0.46 1.21
C GLY A 137 -9.33 1.39 2.09
N LYS A 138 -8.67 0.90 3.16
CA LYS A 138 -7.93 1.74 4.11
C LYS A 138 -6.41 1.71 3.92
N ILE A 139 -5.86 0.77 3.16
CA ILE A 139 -4.42 0.61 2.98
C ILE A 139 -3.91 1.56 1.88
N LYS A 140 -2.90 2.36 2.21
CA LYS A 140 -2.24 3.25 1.24
C LYS A 140 -1.18 2.55 0.42
N MET A 141 -0.39 1.69 1.02
CA MET A 141 0.65 0.95 0.32
C MET A 141 0.67 -0.51 0.77
N ILE A 142 0.68 -1.42 -0.17
CA ILE A 142 1.00 -2.81 0.04
C ILE A 142 2.39 -3.06 -0.57
N TYR A 143 3.32 -3.53 0.24
CA TYR A 143 4.59 -4.07 -0.23
C TYR A 143 4.68 -5.54 0.11
N ILE A 144 5.03 -6.39 -0.85
CA ILE A 144 5.26 -7.81 -0.59
C ILE A 144 6.49 -8.33 -1.32
N ASP A 145 7.09 -9.33 -0.70
CA ASP A 145 8.21 -10.10 -1.22
C ASP A 145 7.85 -11.60 -1.19
N PRO A 146 6.98 -12.07 -2.14
CA PRO A 146 6.53 -13.46 -2.15
C PRO A 146 7.67 -14.41 -2.57
N PRO A 147 7.52 -15.73 -2.39
CA PRO A 147 8.45 -16.72 -2.93
C PRO A 147 8.69 -16.52 -4.43
N TYR A 148 9.95 -16.59 -4.87
CA TYR A 148 10.34 -16.30 -6.27
C TYR A 148 10.19 -17.50 -7.20
N ASN A 149 9.82 -18.65 -6.67
CA ASN A 149 9.68 -19.91 -7.40
C ASN A 149 10.97 -20.32 -8.11
N THR A 150 12.07 -20.38 -7.36
CA THR A 150 13.42 -20.70 -7.88
C THR A 150 13.71 -22.21 -7.91
N GLY A 151 12.72 -23.05 -7.62
CA GLY A 151 12.86 -24.51 -7.55
C GLY A 151 13.23 -25.04 -6.16
N ASN A 152 13.67 -24.15 -5.26
CA ASN A 152 13.93 -24.47 -3.84
C ASN A 152 13.01 -23.69 -2.89
N ASP A 153 12.15 -22.85 -3.43
CA ASP A 153 11.21 -22.08 -2.63
C ASP A 153 10.00 -22.92 -2.26
N PHE A 154 9.47 -22.65 -1.09
CA PHE A 154 8.21 -23.23 -0.64
C PHE A 154 7.04 -22.43 -1.23
N VAL A 155 6.05 -23.17 -1.75
CA VAL A 155 4.77 -22.61 -2.19
C VAL A 155 3.70 -23.12 -1.25
N TYR A 156 2.83 -22.23 -0.78
CA TYR A 156 1.70 -22.62 0.07
C TYR A 156 0.72 -23.45 -0.76
N GLU A 157 0.40 -24.66 -0.31
CA GLU A 157 -0.65 -25.47 -0.92
C GLU A 157 -1.98 -25.16 -0.24
N ASP A 158 -2.87 -24.54 -0.99
CA ASP A 158 -4.23 -24.21 -0.58
C ASP A 158 -5.18 -25.30 -1.12
N ASP A 159 -5.63 -26.25 -0.28
CA ASP A 159 -6.59 -27.29 -0.71
C ASP A 159 -8.03 -26.94 -0.29
N PHE A 160 -8.99 -27.29 -1.19
CA PHE A 160 -10.34 -26.74 -1.18
C PHE A 160 -11.46 -27.75 -1.00
N ALA A 161 -11.15 -29.02 -1.05
CA ALA A 161 -12.16 -30.03 -1.34
C ALA A 161 -12.69 -30.78 -0.13
N GLN A 162 -12.14 -30.56 1.10
CA GLN A 162 -12.40 -31.47 2.22
C GLN A 162 -12.80 -30.75 3.52
N SER A 163 -13.61 -31.39 4.35
CA SER A 163 -13.88 -30.95 5.71
C SER A 163 -12.58 -30.96 6.55
N THR A 164 -12.52 -30.16 7.58
CA THR A 164 -11.30 -29.93 8.41
C THR A 164 -10.68 -31.26 8.89
N ASP A 165 -11.49 -32.28 9.21
CA ASP A 165 -11.01 -33.57 9.73
C ASP A 165 -10.56 -34.51 8.62
N GLU A 166 -11.21 -34.53 7.46
CA GLU A 166 -10.77 -35.25 6.25
C GLU A 166 -9.51 -34.62 5.65
N TYR A 167 -9.41 -33.31 5.70
CA TYR A 167 -8.25 -32.54 5.29
C TYR A 167 -7.00 -32.90 6.13
N LEU A 168 -7.14 -32.98 7.43
CA LEU A 168 -6.03 -33.38 8.34
C LEU A 168 -5.59 -34.84 8.14
N ALA A 169 -6.52 -35.74 7.80
CA ALA A 169 -6.24 -37.16 7.65
C ALA A 169 -5.67 -37.57 6.28
N ASN A 170 -6.07 -36.86 5.21
CA ASN A 170 -5.75 -37.22 3.81
C ASN A 170 -4.70 -36.33 3.16
N SER A 171 -4.30 -35.22 3.80
CA SER A 171 -3.48 -34.20 3.13
C SER A 171 -2.11 -34.71 2.71
N GLY A 172 -1.51 -35.69 3.40
CA GLY A 172 -0.13 -36.13 3.12
C GLY A 172 0.89 -35.00 2.99
N GLN A 173 0.43 -33.77 3.21
CA GLN A 173 1.08 -32.48 2.91
C GLN A 173 1.76 -31.88 4.12
N TYR A 174 1.54 -32.50 5.29
CA TYR A 174 2.28 -32.19 6.48
C TYR A 174 3.41 -33.20 6.60
N ASP A 175 4.62 -32.71 6.84
CA ASP A 175 5.67 -33.57 7.34
C ASP A 175 5.23 -34.12 8.72
N GLU A 176 5.96 -35.12 9.23
CA GLU A 176 5.72 -35.72 10.55
C GLU A 176 5.71 -34.68 11.71
N ASN A 177 6.02 -33.41 11.40
CA ASN A 177 6.10 -32.27 12.30
C ASN A 177 5.00 -31.21 12.10
N GLY A 178 4.06 -31.41 11.16
CA GLY A 178 2.96 -30.50 10.90
C GLY A 178 3.33 -29.24 10.07
N ASN A 179 4.36 -29.30 9.22
CA ASN A 179 4.72 -28.21 8.32
C ASN A 179 3.97 -28.31 6.99
N ARG A 180 3.36 -27.24 6.56
CA ARG A 180 2.50 -27.14 5.36
C ARG A 180 3.26 -26.62 4.11
N LEU A 181 4.56 -26.76 4.07
CA LEU A 181 5.39 -26.23 3.01
C LEU A 181 6.00 -27.36 2.19
N VAL A 182 5.70 -27.39 0.90
CA VAL A 182 6.27 -28.34 -0.04
C VAL A 182 7.16 -27.60 -1.03
N PRO A 183 8.42 -28.04 -1.26
CA PRO A 183 9.28 -27.45 -2.26
C PRO A 183 8.66 -27.60 -3.65
N ASN A 184 8.44 -26.49 -4.35
CA ASN A 184 7.97 -26.49 -5.74
C ASN A 184 9.19 -26.59 -6.67
N THR A 185 9.47 -27.79 -7.16
CA THR A 185 10.65 -28.05 -8.01
C THR A 185 10.33 -27.86 -9.48
N GLU A 186 11.31 -27.44 -10.28
CA GLU A 186 11.17 -27.30 -11.75
C GLU A 186 10.77 -28.61 -12.48
N SER A 187 10.99 -29.76 -11.86
CA SER A 187 10.54 -31.05 -12.37
C SER A 187 9.03 -31.28 -12.16
N ASN A 188 8.36 -30.46 -11.36
CA ASN A 188 6.92 -30.48 -11.19
C ASN A 188 6.25 -29.95 -12.47
N GLY A 189 5.44 -30.75 -13.14
CA GLY A 189 4.66 -30.28 -14.31
C GLY A 189 3.68 -29.14 -14.03
N ARG A 190 3.46 -28.82 -12.76
CA ARG A 190 2.61 -27.72 -12.28
C ARG A 190 3.40 -26.53 -11.71
N PHE A 191 4.70 -26.49 -11.88
CA PHE A 191 5.63 -25.52 -11.26
C PHE A 191 5.10 -24.07 -11.23
N HIS A 192 4.73 -23.53 -12.37
CA HIS A 192 4.16 -22.17 -12.45
C HIS A 192 2.70 -22.14 -11.98
N THR A 193 1.93 -23.21 -12.21
CA THR A 193 0.51 -23.31 -11.85
C THR A 193 0.32 -23.20 -10.34
N ASP A 194 1.12 -23.92 -9.57
CA ASP A 194 1.00 -23.95 -8.11
C ASP A 194 1.36 -22.60 -7.51
N TRP A 195 2.39 -21.94 -8.04
CA TRP A 195 2.72 -20.57 -7.66
C TRP A 195 1.60 -19.57 -7.99
N LEU A 196 1.01 -19.67 -9.20
CA LEU A 196 -0.10 -18.82 -9.62
C LEU A 196 -1.33 -19.02 -8.74
N ASN A 197 -1.65 -20.26 -8.39
CA ASN A 197 -2.77 -20.58 -7.50
C ASN A 197 -2.56 -20.07 -6.07
N MET A 198 -1.33 -20.04 -5.59
CA MET A 198 -0.97 -19.48 -4.31
C MET A 198 -1.09 -17.94 -4.28
N ILE A 199 -0.53 -17.25 -5.29
CA ILE A 199 -0.45 -15.77 -5.26
C ILE A 199 -1.77 -15.09 -5.64
N TYR A 200 -2.53 -15.65 -6.57
CA TYR A 200 -3.73 -15.02 -7.13
C TYR A 200 -4.82 -14.71 -6.10
N PRO A 201 -5.27 -15.66 -5.23
CA PRO A 201 -6.30 -15.38 -4.24
C PRO A 201 -5.86 -14.32 -3.22
N ARG A 202 -4.58 -14.30 -2.87
CA ARG A 202 -4.00 -13.32 -1.94
C ARG A 202 -4.00 -11.91 -2.52
N LEU A 203 -3.56 -11.76 -3.77
CA LEU A 203 -3.61 -10.46 -4.48
C LEU A 203 -5.05 -9.96 -4.67
N LYS A 204 -5.99 -10.88 -4.94
CA LYS A 204 -7.41 -10.55 -5.08
C LYS A 204 -7.97 -9.94 -3.79
N LEU A 205 -7.68 -10.52 -2.63
CA LEU A 205 -8.09 -9.98 -1.34
C LEU A 205 -7.34 -8.69 -1.00
N ALA A 206 -6.04 -8.65 -1.30
CA ALA A 206 -5.21 -7.46 -1.06
C ALA A 206 -5.69 -6.24 -1.86
N LYS A 207 -6.17 -6.44 -3.10
CA LYS A 207 -6.77 -5.37 -3.91
C LYS A 207 -7.92 -4.67 -3.17
N ASP A 208 -8.79 -5.42 -2.51
CA ASP A 208 -9.95 -4.88 -1.81
C ASP A 208 -9.56 -4.04 -0.58
N LEU A 209 -8.40 -4.32 0.02
CA LEU A 209 -7.87 -3.54 1.14
C LEU A 209 -7.26 -2.20 0.71
N LEU A 210 -6.86 -2.06 -0.57
CA LEU A 210 -6.28 -0.83 -1.10
C LEU A 210 -7.32 0.28 -1.19
N GLY A 211 -6.97 1.46 -0.68
CA GLY A 211 -7.73 2.68 -0.90
C GLY A 211 -7.72 3.11 -2.39
N ASN A 212 -8.55 4.07 -2.76
CA ASN A 212 -8.61 4.58 -4.13
C ASN A 212 -7.25 5.08 -4.63
N GLU A 213 -6.49 5.75 -3.76
CA GLU A 213 -5.12 6.20 -4.02
C GLU A 213 -4.06 5.17 -3.56
N GLY A 214 -4.48 3.96 -3.21
CA GLY A 214 -3.59 2.93 -2.72
C GLY A 214 -2.68 2.38 -3.82
N ILE A 215 -1.52 1.85 -3.44
CA ILE A 215 -0.47 1.38 -4.33
C ILE A 215 -0.04 -0.01 -3.88
N ILE A 216 0.22 -0.90 -4.82
CA ILE A 216 0.89 -2.15 -4.51
C ILE A 216 2.25 -2.20 -5.20
N ALA A 217 3.28 -2.65 -4.48
CA ALA A 217 4.63 -2.89 -4.95
C ALA A 217 5.04 -4.32 -4.61
N ILE A 218 5.40 -5.12 -5.61
CA ILE A 218 5.70 -6.55 -5.45
C ILE A 218 7.10 -6.83 -5.96
N SER A 219 7.98 -7.27 -5.06
CA SER A 219 9.31 -7.77 -5.44
C SER A 219 9.19 -9.15 -6.06
N ILE A 220 9.95 -9.44 -7.14
CA ILE A 220 9.92 -10.73 -7.80
C ILE A 220 11.23 -10.99 -8.59
N GLY A 221 11.62 -12.27 -8.66
CA GLY A 221 12.69 -12.73 -9.54
C GLY A 221 12.22 -12.90 -10.98
N PHE A 222 13.18 -13.24 -11.87
CA PHE A 222 12.90 -13.35 -13.31
C PHE A 222 11.97 -14.55 -13.65
N HIS A 223 11.92 -15.60 -12.81
CA HIS A 223 11.16 -16.81 -13.08
C HIS A 223 9.66 -16.56 -13.24
N GLU A 224 9.08 -15.75 -12.35
CA GLU A 224 7.64 -15.47 -12.30
C GLU A 224 7.29 -14.02 -12.67
N MET A 225 8.25 -13.19 -13.03
CA MET A 225 8.02 -11.77 -13.37
C MET A 225 6.96 -11.59 -14.46
N CYS A 226 7.04 -12.37 -15.55
CA CYS A 226 6.09 -12.27 -16.66
C CYS A 226 4.68 -12.72 -16.26
N ASN A 227 4.57 -13.76 -15.46
CA ASN A 227 3.29 -14.27 -14.97
C ASN A 227 2.64 -13.27 -14.00
N LEU A 228 3.42 -12.75 -13.06
CA LEU A 228 2.96 -11.75 -12.10
C LEU A 228 2.52 -10.45 -12.79
N LEU A 229 3.27 -9.98 -13.77
CA LEU A 229 2.92 -8.79 -14.55
C LEU A 229 1.54 -8.95 -15.23
N LYS A 230 1.27 -10.12 -15.83
CA LYS A 230 -0.03 -10.41 -16.46
C LYS A 230 -1.17 -10.47 -15.43
N ILE A 231 -0.94 -11.10 -14.27
CA ILE A 231 -1.91 -11.10 -13.17
C ILE A 231 -2.21 -9.66 -12.72
N CYS A 232 -1.19 -8.86 -12.51
CA CYS A 232 -1.38 -7.48 -12.08
C CYS A 232 -2.14 -6.65 -13.12
N GLN A 233 -1.83 -6.80 -14.41
CA GLN A 233 -2.55 -6.11 -15.50
C GLN A 233 -4.03 -6.50 -15.57
N GLU A 234 -4.36 -7.79 -15.36
CA GLU A 234 -5.74 -8.26 -15.33
C GLU A 234 -6.47 -7.78 -14.07
N MET A 235 -5.85 -7.96 -12.91
CA MET A 235 -6.47 -7.73 -11.61
C MET A 235 -6.64 -6.24 -11.29
N PHE A 236 -5.63 -5.44 -11.60
CA PHE A 236 -5.60 -3.98 -11.34
C PHE A 236 -5.89 -3.19 -12.62
N SER A 237 -6.95 -3.58 -13.36
CA SER A 237 -7.35 -2.92 -14.61
C SER A 237 -7.75 -1.45 -14.44
N ASP A 238 -8.07 -1.03 -13.23
CA ASP A 238 -8.36 0.34 -12.81
C ASP A 238 -7.08 1.15 -12.48
N ARG A 239 -5.90 0.57 -12.65
CA ARG A 239 -4.58 1.13 -12.29
C ARG A 239 -3.60 1.01 -13.45
N GLN A 240 -2.52 1.77 -13.37
CA GLN A 240 -1.36 1.59 -14.25
C GLN A 240 -0.39 0.59 -13.64
N VAL A 241 0.08 -0.36 -14.43
CA VAL A 241 1.02 -1.39 -13.98
C VAL A 241 2.38 -1.16 -14.62
N PHE A 242 3.41 -1.03 -13.79
CA PHE A 242 4.80 -0.81 -14.21
C PHE A 242 5.71 -1.89 -13.64
N SER A 243 6.74 -2.25 -14.41
CA SER A 243 7.86 -3.07 -13.95
C SER A 243 9.11 -2.21 -13.82
N VAL A 244 9.74 -2.25 -12.66
CA VAL A 244 11.00 -1.59 -12.36
C VAL A 244 12.08 -2.65 -12.21
N THR A 245 13.21 -2.47 -12.88
CA THR A 245 14.39 -3.34 -12.75
C THR A 245 15.28 -2.81 -11.63
N VAL A 246 15.54 -3.65 -10.63
CA VAL A 246 16.40 -3.32 -9.49
C VAL A 246 17.68 -4.14 -9.58
N LYS A 247 18.83 -3.48 -9.63
CA LYS A 247 20.11 -4.15 -9.55
C LYS A 247 20.39 -4.58 -8.10
N THR A 248 20.58 -5.87 -7.90
CA THR A 248 20.70 -6.47 -6.57
C THR A 248 22.07 -7.07 -6.28
N SER A 249 22.92 -7.18 -7.31
CA SER A 249 24.26 -7.76 -7.17
C SER A 249 25.19 -7.35 -8.32
N GLY A 250 26.45 -7.74 -8.24
CA GLY A 250 27.42 -7.65 -9.35
C GLY A 250 27.22 -8.71 -10.44
N GLY A 251 26.25 -9.61 -10.28
CA GLY A 251 25.95 -10.73 -11.16
C GLY A 251 26.27 -12.09 -10.52
N LYS A 252 25.28 -12.99 -10.54
CA LYS A 252 25.45 -14.40 -10.15
C LYS A 252 25.37 -15.26 -11.42
N PRO A 253 26.31 -16.19 -11.65
CA PRO A 253 26.26 -17.09 -12.79
C PRO A 253 24.96 -17.92 -12.78
N ASN A 254 24.27 -17.93 -13.93
CA ASN A 254 23.17 -18.83 -14.20
C ASN A 254 23.35 -19.35 -15.64
N GLY A 255 23.99 -20.51 -15.78
CA GLY A 255 24.42 -21.04 -17.06
C GLY A 255 25.37 -20.09 -17.79
N ALA A 256 25.02 -19.66 -18.99
CA ALA A 256 25.79 -18.74 -19.81
C ALA A 256 25.56 -17.25 -19.46
N PHE A 257 24.66 -16.94 -18.56
CA PHE A 257 24.29 -15.56 -18.20
C PHE A 257 24.61 -15.26 -16.74
N ASN A 258 24.89 -13.98 -16.45
CA ASN A 258 25.01 -13.49 -15.09
C ASN A 258 23.75 -12.68 -14.72
N ILE A 259 22.97 -13.18 -13.77
CA ILE A 259 21.79 -12.48 -13.26
C ILE A 259 22.24 -11.51 -12.18
N SER A 260 21.96 -10.22 -12.37
CA SER A 260 22.36 -9.14 -11.47
C SER A 260 21.19 -8.30 -10.96
N ASN A 261 19.97 -8.66 -11.35
CA ASN A 261 18.76 -7.86 -11.06
C ASN A 261 17.58 -8.72 -10.62
N GLU A 262 16.69 -8.06 -9.94
CA GLU A 262 15.32 -8.47 -9.61
C GLU A 262 14.36 -7.40 -10.12
N TYR A 263 13.07 -7.59 -9.92
CA TYR A 263 12.05 -6.66 -10.38
C TYR A 263 11.15 -6.23 -9.23
N VAL A 264 10.61 -5.01 -9.33
CA VAL A 264 9.48 -4.57 -8.52
C VAL A 264 8.34 -4.21 -9.45
N ILE A 265 7.22 -4.90 -9.34
CA ILE A 265 6.01 -4.60 -10.10
C ILE A 265 5.15 -3.67 -9.26
N PHE A 266 4.79 -2.52 -9.84
CA PHE A 266 3.90 -1.54 -9.26
C PHE A 266 2.55 -1.57 -9.94
N ALA A 267 1.46 -1.51 -9.16
CA ALA A 267 0.16 -1.08 -9.65
C ALA A 267 -0.24 0.19 -8.91
N VAL A 268 -0.35 1.30 -9.65
CA VAL A 268 -0.57 2.65 -9.12
C VAL A 268 -1.83 3.28 -9.74
N PRO A 269 -2.52 4.20 -9.06
CA PRO A 269 -3.63 4.97 -9.65
C PRO A 269 -3.24 5.63 -10.99
N ILE A 270 -4.21 5.85 -11.87
CA ILE A 270 -3.96 6.43 -13.20
C ILE A 270 -3.35 7.83 -13.11
N ASP A 271 -3.72 8.59 -12.09
CA ASP A 271 -3.27 9.95 -11.79
C ASP A 271 -2.16 10.00 -10.72
N PHE A 272 -1.53 8.87 -10.46
CA PHE A 272 -0.48 8.77 -9.45
C PHE A 272 0.68 9.73 -9.71
N VAL A 273 1.01 10.52 -8.70
CA VAL A 273 2.18 11.40 -8.66
C VAL A 273 3.07 10.96 -7.49
N PRO A 274 4.33 10.59 -7.75
CA PRO A 274 5.26 10.23 -6.68
C PRO A 274 5.47 11.37 -5.69
N VAL A 275 5.62 11.03 -4.42
CA VAL A 275 5.95 12.02 -3.38
C VAL A 275 7.35 12.58 -3.65
N ALA A 276 7.47 13.91 -3.67
CA ALA A 276 8.74 14.59 -3.82
C ALA A 276 9.60 14.41 -2.56
N THR A 277 10.82 13.93 -2.71
CA THR A 277 11.81 13.82 -1.62
C THR A 277 12.68 15.07 -1.55
N GLU A 278 13.41 15.28 -0.43
CA GLU A 278 14.37 16.38 -0.32
C GLU A 278 15.48 16.35 -1.39
N SER A 279 15.84 15.15 -1.88
CA SER A 279 16.79 15.03 -2.98
C SER A 279 16.19 15.51 -4.29
N ASP A 280 14.90 15.27 -4.54
CA ASP A 280 14.18 15.83 -5.68
C ASP A 280 14.02 17.35 -5.53
N MET A 281 13.95 17.85 -4.28
CA MET A 281 13.85 19.27 -3.99
C MET A 281 15.18 20.03 -4.09
N LYS A 282 16.32 19.36 -3.99
CA LYS A 282 17.64 19.98 -4.18
C LYS A 282 17.89 20.40 -5.62
N ASP A 283 17.25 19.75 -6.57
CA ASP A 283 17.11 20.18 -7.94
C ASP A 283 15.80 20.97 -8.13
N TYR A 284 15.56 22.01 -7.33
CA TYR A 284 14.54 23.00 -7.65
C TYR A 284 14.87 23.58 -9.02
N ALA A 285 14.47 22.88 -10.03
CA ALA A 285 14.38 23.45 -11.33
C ALA A 285 13.42 24.64 -11.19
N SER A 286 13.97 25.82 -11.35
CA SER A 286 13.16 27.03 -11.51
C SER A 286 11.97 26.65 -12.40
N PRO A 287 10.72 27.01 -12.08
CA PRO A 287 9.57 26.76 -12.95
C PRO A 287 9.75 27.36 -14.36
N TYR A 288 10.80 28.17 -14.49
CA TYR A 288 11.24 28.76 -15.73
C TYR A 288 12.16 27.82 -16.50
N HIS A 289 11.77 27.48 -17.71
CA HIS A 289 12.54 26.65 -18.65
C HIS A 289 13.35 27.51 -19.62
N GLY A 290 14.48 27.00 -20.10
CA GLY A 290 15.23 27.66 -21.18
C GLY A 290 14.40 27.85 -22.45
N MET A 291 14.41 29.05 -23.01
CA MET A 291 13.59 29.41 -24.17
C MET A 291 14.18 28.90 -25.50
N ASN A 292 15.43 28.47 -25.54
CA ASN A 292 16.04 27.89 -26.74
C ASN A 292 15.37 26.56 -27.13
N LEU A 293 15.14 26.37 -28.42
CA LEU A 293 14.61 25.15 -29.03
C LEU A 293 15.67 24.57 -29.97
N ALA A 294 16.55 23.80 -29.40
CA ALA A 294 17.74 23.25 -30.06
C ALA A 294 17.45 22.17 -31.12
N THR A 295 16.23 21.63 -31.15
CA THR A 295 15.80 20.59 -32.08
C THR A 295 15.41 21.11 -33.46
N PHE A 296 15.33 22.44 -33.65
CA PHE A 296 14.94 23.10 -34.89
C PHE A 296 15.95 24.17 -35.27
N THR A 297 16.12 24.34 -36.57
CA THR A 297 16.96 25.35 -37.19
C THR A 297 16.13 26.52 -37.68
N GLN A 298 16.80 27.62 -38.03
CA GLN A 298 16.12 28.86 -38.48
C GLN A 298 15.40 28.70 -39.81
N ASP A 299 15.78 27.76 -40.67
CA ASP A 299 15.10 27.49 -41.93
C ASP A 299 13.80 26.70 -41.73
N GLU A 300 13.77 25.81 -40.73
CA GLU A 300 12.55 25.06 -40.37
C GLU A 300 11.51 25.95 -39.66
N ARG A 301 11.99 26.95 -38.87
CA ARG A 301 11.12 27.82 -38.06
C ARG A 301 11.54 29.32 -38.15
N PRO A 302 11.48 29.95 -39.31
CA PRO A 302 12.00 31.30 -39.49
C PRO A 302 11.25 32.39 -38.69
N ASN A 303 10.00 32.15 -38.26
CA ASN A 303 9.26 33.06 -37.38
C ASN A 303 9.81 33.05 -35.92
N GLN A 304 10.58 32.02 -35.54
CA GLN A 304 11.14 31.87 -34.19
C GLN A 304 12.63 32.23 -34.14
N ALA A 305 13.23 32.68 -35.25
CA ALA A 305 14.58 33.19 -35.36
C ALA A 305 14.58 34.74 -35.39
N TYR A 306 14.76 35.35 -34.22
CA TYR A 306 14.74 36.82 -34.05
C TYR A 306 15.60 37.23 -32.87
N PRO A 307 16.12 38.49 -32.83
CA PRO A 307 16.84 39.02 -31.67
C PRO A 307 15.86 39.56 -30.62
N ILE A 308 16.16 39.29 -29.36
CA ILE A 308 15.52 39.89 -28.19
C ILE A 308 16.45 41.01 -27.72
N TYR A 309 15.92 42.22 -27.55
CA TYR A 309 16.69 43.36 -27.09
C TYR A 309 16.54 43.53 -25.58
N VAL A 310 17.65 43.39 -24.87
CA VAL A 310 17.71 43.47 -23.41
C VAL A 310 18.55 44.66 -23.02
N SER A 311 18.06 45.46 -22.09
CA SER A 311 18.77 46.58 -21.51
C SER A 311 20.08 46.17 -20.85
N LYS A 312 21.17 46.95 -21.05
CA LYS A 312 22.48 46.62 -20.51
C LYS A 312 22.59 46.75 -19.00
N ASN A 313 21.73 47.58 -18.40
CA ASN A 313 21.86 48.04 -17.03
C ASN A 313 21.01 47.20 -16.07
N ASP A 314 19.83 46.76 -16.46
CA ASP A 314 18.83 46.18 -15.57
C ASP A 314 18.18 44.88 -16.08
N GLY A 315 18.61 44.38 -17.23
CA GLY A 315 18.10 43.09 -17.76
C GLY A 315 16.65 43.16 -18.24
N VAL A 316 16.08 44.35 -18.44
CA VAL A 316 14.72 44.54 -18.95
C VAL A 316 14.64 44.21 -20.43
N ILE A 317 13.64 43.44 -20.86
CA ILE A 317 13.35 43.27 -22.31
C ILE A 317 12.69 44.53 -22.82
N VAL A 318 13.36 45.20 -23.73
CA VAL A 318 12.89 46.44 -24.36
C VAL A 318 12.03 46.17 -25.59
N GLY A 319 12.31 45.06 -26.28
CA GLY A 319 11.58 44.66 -27.48
C GLY A 319 12.24 43.51 -28.22
N CYS A 320 11.74 43.20 -29.40
CA CYS A 320 12.30 42.21 -30.31
C CYS A 320 12.55 42.85 -31.68
N GLY A 321 13.55 42.33 -32.39
CA GLY A 321 13.71 42.65 -33.82
C GLY A 321 12.85 41.77 -34.70
N ASN A 322 12.84 42.09 -36.02
CA ASN A 322 12.09 41.32 -37.02
C ASN A 322 12.58 39.87 -37.06
N SER A 323 11.64 38.91 -37.12
CA SER A 323 11.97 37.52 -37.35
C SER A 323 12.57 37.31 -38.75
N LEU A 324 13.30 36.19 -38.91
CA LEU A 324 13.87 35.87 -40.23
C LEU A 324 12.78 35.76 -41.31
N ALA A 325 11.60 35.24 -41.00
CA ALA A 325 10.46 35.20 -41.91
C ALA A 325 10.01 36.61 -42.33
N GLN A 326 9.93 37.53 -41.37
CA GLN A 326 9.60 38.96 -41.71
C GLN A 326 10.68 39.61 -42.57
N ARG A 327 11.97 39.36 -42.23
CA ARG A 327 13.10 39.90 -43.02
C ARG A 327 13.10 39.42 -44.47
N ILE A 328 12.76 38.15 -44.70
CA ILE A 328 12.63 37.59 -46.04
C ILE A 328 11.43 38.22 -46.77
N THR A 329 10.29 38.36 -46.10
CA THR A 329 9.08 38.96 -46.67
C THR A 329 9.29 40.44 -47.05
N GLU A 330 9.94 41.22 -46.17
CA GLU A 330 10.25 42.62 -46.34
C GLU A 330 11.48 42.87 -47.23
N LYS A 331 12.14 41.79 -47.71
CA LYS A 331 13.37 41.85 -48.52
C LYS A 331 14.54 42.57 -47.84
N THR A 332 14.54 42.61 -46.50
CA THR A 332 15.67 43.14 -45.73
C THR A 332 16.77 42.10 -45.56
N TYR A 333 16.46 40.82 -45.84
CA TYR A 333 17.41 39.73 -46.05
C TYR A 333 17.08 39.01 -47.36
N VAL A 334 18.13 38.81 -48.18
CA VAL A 334 18.05 38.10 -49.47
C VAL A 334 19.04 36.96 -49.41
N GLY A 335 18.54 35.72 -49.29
CA GLY A 335 19.35 34.51 -49.21
C GLY A 335 18.52 33.32 -48.68
N HIS A 336 19.15 32.17 -48.59
CA HIS A 336 18.48 31.00 -47.98
C HIS A 336 18.41 31.16 -46.46
N ALA A 337 17.29 30.82 -45.83
CA ALA A 337 17.10 30.95 -44.38
C ALA A 337 18.17 30.25 -43.56
N LYS A 338 18.66 29.10 -44.03
CA LYS A 338 19.75 28.32 -43.38
C LYS A 338 21.08 29.06 -43.32
N ASP A 339 21.33 29.97 -44.27
CA ASP A 339 22.61 30.72 -44.41
C ASP A 339 22.60 32.02 -43.59
N PHE A 340 21.47 32.36 -42.93
CA PHE A 340 21.34 33.54 -42.12
C PHE A 340 22.20 33.45 -40.86
N ILE A 341 23.11 34.39 -40.67
CA ILE A 341 23.98 34.44 -39.49
C ILE A 341 23.41 35.46 -38.50
N TYR A 342 23.32 35.11 -37.24
CA TYR A 342 22.82 35.98 -36.19
C TYR A 342 23.75 37.15 -35.94
N ASP A 343 23.22 38.37 -36.12
CA ASP A 343 23.98 39.62 -35.96
C ASP A 343 23.76 40.24 -34.56
N TYR A 344 24.79 40.15 -33.72
CA TYR A 344 24.79 40.72 -32.38
C TYR A 344 25.00 42.25 -32.35
N THR A 345 25.36 42.85 -33.46
CA THR A 345 25.56 44.31 -33.54
C THR A 345 24.24 45.05 -33.76
N GLU A 346 23.22 44.37 -34.16
CA GLU A 346 21.88 44.87 -34.43
C GLU A 346 21.08 45.11 -33.14
N ALA A 347 21.54 46.04 -32.33
CA ALA A 347 20.85 46.33 -31.06
C ALA A 347 20.61 47.84 -30.92
N PRO A 348 19.43 48.30 -30.50
CA PRO A 348 19.18 49.71 -30.18
C PRO A 348 20.17 50.23 -29.15
N LYS A 349 20.45 51.52 -29.17
CA LYS A 349 21.40 52.14 -28.23
C LYS A 349 21.00 51.88 -26.79
N GLY A 350 21.94 51.37 -26.01
CA GLY A 350 21.71 51.04 -24.59
C GLY A 350 21.23 49.58 -24.35
N THR A 351 21.05 48.79 -25.41
CA THR A 351 20.64 47.38 -25.31
C THR A 351 21.69 46.42 -25.85
N VAL A 352 21.45 45.14 -25.67
CA VAL A 352 22.20 44.03 -26.30
C VAL A 352 21.20 43.10 -27.02
N ALA A 353 21.60 42.60 -28.17
CA ALA A 353 20.82 41.58 -28.90
C ALA A 353 21.11 40.21 -28.31
N ILE A 354 20.08 39.45 -28.00
CA ILE A 354 20.13 38.07 -27.53
C ILE A 354 19.51 37.19 -28.63
N TRP A 355 20.28 36.25 -29.13
CA TRP A 355 19.84 35.33 -30.18
C TRP A 355 19.70 33.87 -29.64
N PRO A 356 18.85 33.04 -30.26
CA PRO A 356 18.69 31.64 -29.84
C PRO A 356 19.90 30.80 -30.26
N VAL A 357 20.72 30.45 -29.33
CA VAL A 357 21.88 29.57 -29.54
C VAL A 357 21.94 28.47 -28.50
N THR A 358 22.42 27.30 -28.89
CA THR A 358 22.63 26.17 -27.97
C THR A 358 23.74 26.47 -26.98
N ASN A 359 23.90 25.64 -25.96
CA ASN A 359 25.05 25.72 -25.01
C ASN A 359 26.42 25.51 -25.71
N LYS A 360 26.42 24.97 -26.93
CA LYS A 360 27.63 24.81 -27.76
C LYS A 360 27.89 26.02 -28.67
N GLY A 361 26.99 26.99 -28.66
CA GLY A 361 27.10 28.18 -29.52
C GLY A 361 26.51 28.00 -30.93
N GLU A 362 25.83 26.89 -31.19
CA GLU A 362 25.17 26.62 -32.50
C GLU A 362 23.85 27.39 -32.59
N GLN A 363 23.53 27.94 -33.79
CA GLN A 363 22.28 28.62 -34.02
C GLN A 363 21.08 27.66 -33.94
N CYS A 364 20.03 28.08 -33.27
CA CYS A 364 18.76 27.37 -33.13
C CYS A 364 17.61 28.39 -33.18
N VAL A 365 16.42 28.07 -32.66
CA VAL A 365 15.28 28.98 -32.64
C VAL A 365 14.72 29.17 -31.23
N TRP A 366 13.91 30.21 -31.02
CA TRP A 366 13.15 30.39 -29.80
C TRP A 366 11.93 29.43 -29.76
N ARG A 367 11.42 29.14 -28.55
CA ARG A 367 10.14 28.42 -28.38
C ARG A 367 8.92 29.29 -28.66
N LEU A 368 9.04 30.60 -28.51
CA LEU A 368 7.96 31.57 -28.67
C LEU A 368 8.23 32.47 -29.88
N ILE A 369 7.17 32.93 -30.56
CA ILE A 369 7.23 33.99 -31.56
C ILE A 369 7.27 35.34 -30.84
N PRO A 370 7.72 36.43 -31.52
CA PRO A 370 7.90 37.75 -30.91
C PRO A 370 6.67 38.28 -30.16
N GLU A 371 5.50 38.18 -30.75
CA GLU A 371 4.24 38.69 -30.20
C GLU A 371 3.90 37.97 -28.89
N ARG A 372 4.06 36.63 -28.87
CA ARG A 372 3.81 35.82 -27.68
C ARG A 372 4.82 36.10 -26.58
N LEU A 373 6.11 36.22 -26.93
CA LEU A 373 7.15 36.60 -25.97
C LEU A 373 6.83 37.92 -25.27
N MET A 374 6.48 38.97 -26.05
CA MET A 374 6.20 40.31 -25.50
C MET A 374 4.93 40.32 -24.64
N SER A 375 3.91 39.53 -25.03
CA SER A 375 2.72 39.32 -24.20
C SER A 375 3.05 38.64 -22.87
N ASP A 376 3.83 37.56 -22.93
CA ASP A 376 4.21 36.77 -21.74
C ASP A 376 5.21 37.55 -20.85
N TRP A 377 6.08 38.40 -21.42
CA TRP A 377 6.93 39.34 -20.69
C TRP A 377 6.10 40.28 -19.81
N LYS A 378 5.12 40.95 -20.43
CA LYS A 378 4.22 41.88 -19.71
C LYS A 378 3.46 41.25 -18.57
N LYS A 379 3.18 39.92 -18.64
CA LYS A 379 2.51 39.16 -17.62
C LYS A 379 3.45 38.57 -16.55
N GLY A 380 4.76 38.79 -16.74
CA GLY A 380 5.78 38.27 -15.81
C GLY A 380 6.14 36.80 -16.02
N TYR A 381 5.75 36.18 -17.13
CA TYR A 381 6.00 34.77 -17.43
C TYR A 381 7.36 34.52 -18.10
N ILE A 382 8.13 35.56 -18.31
CA ILE A 382 9.48 35.50 -18.87
C ILE A 382 10.50 35.97 -17.80
N LYS A 383 11.65 35.31 -17.75
CA LYS A 383 12.76 35.61 -16.84
C LYS A 383 14.04 35.79 -17.63
N VAL A 384 14.75 36.90 -17.34
CA VAL A 384 16.05 37.20 -17.91
C VAL A 384 17.12 36.92 -16.83
N VAL A 385 18.10 36.09 -17.13
CA VAL A 385 19.19 35.75 -16.22
C VAL A 385 20.53 35.99 -16.90
N PRO A 386 21.58 36.49 -16.19
CA PRO A 386 22.93 36.56 -16.74
C PRO A 386 23.41 35.18 -17.20
N THR A 387 24.07 35.08 -18.35
CA THR A 387 24.69 33.82 -18.78
C THR A 387 26.16 33.76 -18.39
N THR A 388 26.58 32.58 -17.96
CA THR A 388 27.98 32.27 -17.64
C THR A 388 28.62 31.35 -18.67
N SER A 389 27.88 30.97 -19.73
CA SER A 389 28.39 30.05 -20.76
C SER A 389 29.48 30.71 -21.62
N PRO A 390 30.68 30.14 -21.71
CA PRO A 390 31.77 30.70 -22.51
C PRO A 390 31.53 30.53 -24.04
N ASN A 391 30.57 29.68 -24.44
CA ASN A 391 30.35 29.33 -25.85
C ASN A 391 29.32 30.22 -26.55
N THR A 392 28.80 31.22 -25.87
CA THR A 392 27.80 32.13 -26.45
C THR A 392 28.25 33.62 -26.37
N LYS A 393 27.86 34.40 -27.39
CA LYS A 393 28.00 35.86 -27.37
C LYS A 393 26.86 36.54 -26.61
N ASN A 394 25.82 35.80 -26.21
CA ASN A 394 24.73 36.33 -25.40
C ASN A 394 25.21 36.73 -24.00
N LYS A 395 24.79 37.91 -23.52
CA LYS A 395 25.04 38.33 -22.13
C LYS A 395 23.96 37.83 -21.16
N TYR A 396 22.82 37.45 -21.68
CA TYR A 396 21.68 36.95 -20.91
C TYR A 396 21.12 35.68 -21.55
N ALA A 397 20.57 34.81 -20.70
CA ALA A 397 19.71 33.70 -21.09
C ALA A 397 18.24 34.07 -20.83
N ILE A 398 17.38 33.67 -21.72
CA ILE A 398 15.93 33.90 -21.60
C ILE A 398 15.25 32.60 -21.18
N GLN A 399 14.41 32.69 -20.17
CA GLN A 399 13.63 31.60 -19.64
C GLN A 399 12.15 31.95 -19.67
N TYR A 400 11.27 30.95 -19.75
CA TYR A 400 9.83 31.14 -19.87
C TYR A 400 9.06 30.11 -19.01
N LEU A 401 7.84 30.43 -18.60
CA LEU A 401 6.92 29.48 -17.97
C LEU A 401 6.20 28.65 -19.03
N SER A 402 6.07 27.35 -18.81
CA SER A 402 5.30 26.46 -19.70
C SER A 402 3.79 26.76 -19.62
N GLY A 403 3.03 26.36 -20.68
CA GLY A 403 1.59 26.58 -20.73
C GLY A 403 0.82 25.98 -19.55
N GLY A 404 1.19 24.78 -19.12
CA GLY A 404 0.55 24.14 -17.96
C GLY A 404 0.80 24.86 -16.63
N ILE A 405 1.96 25.54 -16.46
CA ILE A 405 2.21 26.37 -15.29
C ILE A 405 1.38 27.67 -15.37
N ILE A 406 1.31 28.26 -16.55
CA ILE A 406 0.50 29.47 -16.79
C ILE A 406 -0.98 29.20 -16.48
N GLU A 407 -1.49 28.04 -16.88
CA GLU A 407 -2.86 27.62 -16.58
C GLU A 407 -3.09 27.49 -15.07
N LYS A 408 -2.19 26.84 -14.33
CA LYS A 408 -2.26 26.74 -12.86
C LYS A 408 -2.20 28.10 -12.15
N ILE A 409 -1.49 29.07 -12.72
CA ILE A 409 -1.48 30.46 -12.22
C ILE A 409 -2.85 31.10 -12.46
N GLN A 410 -3.44 30.90 -13.65
CA GLN A 410 -4.73 31.49 -14.02
C GLN A 410 -5.90 30.90 -13.23
N THR A 411 -5.83 29.61 -12.88
CA THR A 411 -6.83 28.92 -12.04
C THR A 411 -6.66 29.21 -10.54
N GLY A 412 -5.55 29.88 -10.16
CA GLY A 412 -5.28 30.18 -8.75
C GLY A 412 -4.68 29.02 -7.93
N GLU A 413 -4.39 27.87 -8.57
CA GLU A 413 -3.72 26.74 -7.93
C GLU A 413 -2.31 27.09 -7.46
N VAL A 414 -1.66 28.04 -8.12
CA VAL A 414 -0.29 28.47 -7.82
C VAL A 414 -0.27 29.96 -7.48
N LYS A 415 0.24 30.30 -6.30
CA LYS A 415 0.41 31.69 -5.85
C LYS A 415 1.67 32.29 -6.45
N THR A 416 1.56 33.53 -6.93
CA THR A 416 2.65 34.27 -7.54
C THR A 416 3.00 35.52 -6.73
N TYR A 417 4.28 35.91 -6.77
CA TYR A 417 4.82 37.07 -6.10
C TYR A 417 5.71 37.84 -7.07
N GLN A 418 5.83 39.16 -6.94
CA GLN A 418 6.81 39.92 -7.70
C GLN A 418 8.22 39.74 -7.12
N ILE A 419 9.18 39.40 -7.98
CA ILE A 419 10.59 39.20 -7.58
C ILE A 419 11.31 40.53 -7.37
N SER A 420 11.03 41.52 -8.24
CA SER A 420 11.79 42.75 -8.33
C SER A 420 11.02 43.93 -7.78
N SER A 421 11.71 44.78 -7.01
CA SER A 421 11.24 46.11 -6.63
C SER A 421 11.23 47.08 -7.83
N ASN A 422 11.88 46.71 -8.93
CA ASN A 422 11.85 47.45 -10.18
C ASN A 422 10.59 47.12 -10.98
N PRO A 423 9.61 48.05 -11.14
CA PRO A 423 8.36 47.79 -11.86
C PRO A 423 8.57 47.49 -13.35
N SER A 424 9.74 47.81 -13.91
CA SER A 424 10.12 47.49 -15.28
C SER A 424 10.51 46.02 -15.50
N VAL A 425 10.68 45.24 -14.43
CA VAL A 425 10.96 43.81 -14.45
C VAL A 425 9.72 43.06 -13.95
N PRO A 426 8.79 42.69 -14.82
CA PRO A 426 7.50 42.09 -14.43
C PRO A 426 7.59 40.66 -13.98
N THR A 427 8.77 40.01 -14.05
CA THR A 427 8.97 38.60 -13.74
C THR A 427 8.42 38.24 -12.37
N ILE A 428 7.55 37.19 -12.32
CA ILE A 428 6.95 36.68 -11.10
C ILE A 428 7.79 35.58 -10.49
N GLU A 429 7.74 35.44 -9.17
CA GLU A 429 8.26 34.28 -8.44
C GLU A 429 7.10 33.38 -8.05
N ILE A 430 7.32 32.09 -8.16
CA ILE A 430 6.41 31.07 -7.69
C ILE A 430 7.07 30.45 -6.46
N LYS A 431 6.53 30.78 -5.28
CA LYS A 431 6.89 30.11 -4.02
C LYS A 431 5.98 28.91 -3.89
N ASP A 432 6.47 27.81 -3.38
CA ASP A 432 5.71 26.57 -3.21
C ASP A 432 5.33 25.84 -4.51
N TYR A 433 5.96 26.18 -5.64
CA TYR A 433 5.84 25.33 -6.81
C TYR A 433 6.53 24.01 -6.52
N LYS A 434 5.73 23.03 -6.07
CA LYS A 434 6.15 21.63 -6.04
C LYS A 434 6.17 21.20 -7.50
N THR A 435 7.34 21.13 -8.12
CA THR A 435 7.50 20.26 -9.29
C THR A 435 6.95 18.90 -8.89
N ALA A 436 6.06 18.33 -9.69
CA ALA A 436 5.74 16.91 -9.58
C ALA A 436 7.06 16.19 -9.36
N GLY A 437 7.18 15.43 -8.26
CA GLY A 437 8.44 14.78 -7.90
C GLY A 437 9.02 14.07 -9.11
N ALA A 438 10.31 14.01 -9.23
CA ALA A 438 10.95 13.32 -10.33
C ALA A 438 10.32 11.93 -10.43
N GLY A 439 9.82 11.57 -11.62
CA GLY A 439 9.14 10.30 -11.84
C GLY A 439 10.00 9.14 -11.37
N ILE A 440 9.39 8.07 -10.90
CA ILE A 440 10.12 6.86 -10.49
C ILE A 440 10.82 6.29 -11.74
N ALA A 441 12.15 6.18 -11.68
CA ALA A 441 12.92 5.58 -12.75
C ALA A 441 12.58 4.09 -12.91
N SER A 442 12.55 3.58 -14.13
CA SER A 442 12.29 2.16 -14.40
C SER A 442 13.51 1.24 -14.17
N ILE A 443 14.67 1.83 -13.88
CA ILE A 443 15.91 1.11 -13.54
C ILE A 443 16.49 1.76 -12.29
N TRP A 444 16.73 0.94 -11.27
CA TRP A 444 17.36 1.33 -10.01
C TRP A 444 18.72 0.65 -9.89
N ASP A 445 19.79 1.42 -10.02
CA ASP A 445 21.19 0.99 -9.87
C ASP A 445 21.84 1.71 -8.67
N ASP A 446 21.28 1.50 -7.48
CA ASP A 446 21.88 1.96 -6.22
C ASP A 446 22.48 0.77 -5.49
N LYS A 447 23.76 0.90 -5.06
CA LYS A 447 24.43 -0.15 -4.29
C LYS A 447 23.78 -0.42 -2.93
N ASN A 448 23.02 0.52 -2.40
CA ASN A 448 22.24 0.34 -1.17
C ASN A 448 21.08 -0.64 -1.35
N PHE A 449 20.66 -0.93 -2.60
CA PHE A 449 19.61 -1.90 -2.91
C PHE A 449 20.13 -3.32 -3.13
N TYR A 450 21.45 -3.53 -3.02
CA TYR A 450 22.03 -4.86 -3.20
C TYR A 450 21.66 -5.80 -2.04
N THR A 451 21.39 -7.06 -2.35
CA THR A 451 21.04 -8.12 -1.36
C THR A 451 22.09 -8.23 -0.24
N ALA A 452 23.37 -7.95 -0.55
CA ALA A 452 24.44 -7.91 0.45
C ALA A 452 24.18 -6.89 1.55
N LYS A 453 23.47 -5.79 1.25
CA LYS A 453 23.11 -4.75 2.23
C LYS A 453 22.07 -5.27 3.21
N GLY A 454 21.01 -5.97 2.72
CA GLY A 454 20.02 -6.60 3.60
C GLY A 454 20.66 -7.61 4.57
N ASN A 455 21.60 -8.43 4.10
CA ASN A 455 22.38 -9.31 4.98
C ASN A 455 23.20 -8.53 6.02
N ALA A 456 23.80 -7.40 5.63
CA ALA A 456 24.54 -6.53 6.55
C ALA A 456 23.59 -5.89 7.59
N ASP A 457 22.38 -5.52 7.20
CA ASP A 457 21.37 -4.96 8.11
C ASP A 457 20.96 -5.97 9.21
N ILE A 458 20.68 -7.22 8.81
CA ILE A 458 20.41 -8.31 9.78
C ILE A 458 21.63 -8.53 10.69
N LYS A 459 22.83 -8.64 10.12
CA LYS A 459 24.04 -8.86 10.91
C LYS A 459 24.31 -7.71 11.90
N ARG A 460 23.98 -6.46 11.52
CA ARG A 460 24.10 -5.30 12.40
C ARG A 460 23.18 -5.34 13.62
N LEU A 461 21.97 -5.92 13.45
CA LEU A 461 20.96 -6.02 14.53
C LEU A 461 21.16 -7.28 15.40
N PHE A 462 21.53 -8.40 14.78
CA PHE A 462 21.57 -9.69 15.46
C PHE A 462 22.98 -10.20 15.73
N GLU A 463 24.03 -9.49 15.21
CA GLU A 463 25.45 -9.90 15.22
C GLU A 463 25.71 -11.20 14.42
N LYS A 464 24.66 -11.89 13.97
CA LYS A 464 24.65 -13.16 13.28
C LYS A 464 23.72 -13.12 12.07
N LYS A 465 23.90 -14.07 11.12
CA LYS A 465 23.01 -14.22 9.98
C LYS A 465 21.85 -15.15 10.31
N VAL A 466 20.85 -14.65 11.04
CA VAL A 466 19.66 -15.43 11.46
C VAL A 466 18.58 -15.57 10.38
N PHE A 467 18.71 -14.85 9.25
CA PHE A 467 17.77 -14.91 8.14
C PHE A 467 18.52 -14.89 6.81
N SER A 468 18.07 -15.69 5.82
CA SER A 468 18.89 -15.99 4.64
C SER A 468 18.86 -14.91 3.58
N TYR A 469 17.72 -14.32 3.30
CA TYR A 469 17.51 -13.38 2.17
C TYR A 469 16.70 -12.14 2.54
N PRO A 470 17.14 -11.34 3.53
CA PRO A 470 16.42 -10.13 3.91
C PRO A 470 16.54 -9.08 2.79
N LYS A 471 15.43 -8.39 2.50
CA LYS A 471 15.48 -7.23 1.61
C LYS A 471 16.26 -6.08 2.26
N PRO A 472 16.98 -5.27 1.48
CA PRO A 472 17.66 -4.07 1.98
C PRO A 472 16.64 -3.06 2.51
N ILE A 473 16.91 -2.48 3.68
CA ILE A 473 16.04 -1.46 4.27
C ILE A 473 15.93 -0.24 3.35
N ASP A 474 17.05 0.17 2.76
CA ASP A 474 17.11 1.35 1.89
C ASP A 474 16.21 1.22 0.65
N LEU A 475 16.01 0.01 0.10
CA LEU A 475 15.08 -0.25 -1.00
C LEU A 475 13.63 0.00 -0.56
N ILE A 476 13.23 -0.59 0.58
CA ILE A 476 11.88 -0.44 1.10
C ILE A 476 11.62 1.02 1.50
N GLN A 477 12.60 1.67 2.13
CA GLN A 477 12.52 3.06 2.52
C GLN A 477 12.37 3.98 1.30
N TYR A 478 13.09 3.73 0.21
CA TYR A 478 12.92 4.46 -1.05
C TYR A 478 11.50 4.32 -1.62
N ILE A 479 10.94 3.09 -1.60
CA ILE A 479 9.54 2.86 -2.03
C ILE A 479 8.58 3.66 -1.14
N LEU A 480 8.71 3.57 0.20
CA LEU A 480 7.90 4.34 1.15
C LEU A 480 7.95 5.85 0.88
N GLN A 481 9.15 6.40 0.69
CA GLN A 481 9.35 7.82 0.40
C GLN A 481 8.63 8.30 -0.85
N LYS A 482 8.56 7.45 -1.90
CA LYS A 482 7.93 7.80 -3.18
C LYS A 482 6.43 7.56 -3.20
N THR A 483 5.89 6.76 -2.28
CA THR A 483 4.50 6.27 -2.37
C THR A 483 3.62 6.63 -1.18
N THR A 484 4.20 7.05 -0.05
CA THR A 484 3.43 7.30 1.18
C THR A 484 3.61 8.70 1.73
N LEU A 485 2.56 9.22 2.36
CA LEU A 485 2.57 10.41 3.19
C LEU A 485 2.84 10.04 4.67
N ARG A 486 2.85 11.05 5.56
CA ARG A 486 3.31 10.89 6.95
C ARG A 486 2.42 10.04 7.86
N ASP A 487 1.13 9.89 7.54
CA ASP A 487 0.16 9.22 8.43
C ASP A 487 -0.48 7.98 7.77
N ASP A 488 0.13 7.47 6.70
CA ASP A 488 -0.41 6.38 5.92
C ASP A 488 -0.25 5.02 6.62
N LEU A 489 -1.19 4.10 6.31
CA LEU A 489 -1.15 2.70 6.73
C LEU A 489 -0.57 1.85 5.60
N VAL A 490 0.42 1.02 5.94
CA VAL A 490 1.09 0.11 5.01
C VAL A 490 0.91 -1.35 5.43
N LEU A 491 0.85 -2.26 4.47
CA LEU A 491 0.65 -3.69 4.68
C LEU A 491 1.74 -4.50 3.99
N ASP A 492 2.26 -5.52 4.67
CA ASP A 492 3.09 -6.57 4.10
C ASP A 492 2.60 -7.94 4.59
N PHE A 493 2.07 -8.75 3.67
CA PHE A 493 1.56 -10.08 4.01
C PHE A 493 2.49 -11.24 3.62
N PHE A 494 3.74 -10.91 3.28
CA PHE A 494 4.89 -11.81 3.19
C PHE A 494 6.07 -11.20 3.95
N SER A 495 5.87 -10.84 5.23
CA SER A 495 6.75 -9.93 5.94
C SER A 495 8.16 -10.49 6.24
N GLY A 496 8.35 -11.81 6.14
CA GLY A 496 9.64 -12.46 6.35
C GLY A 496 10.29 -12.03 7.66
N SER A 497 11.45 -11.39 7.55
CA SER A 497 12.16 -10.84 8.70
C SER A 497 11.70 -9.44 9.14
N ALA A 498 10.52 -8.97 8.73
CA ALA A 498 9.94 -7.67 9.08
C ALA A 498 10.77 -6.44 8.62
N THR A 499 11.32 -6.49 7.40
CA THR A 499 12.10 -5.37 6.85
C THR A 499 11.26 -4.11 6.68
N LEU A 500 9.97 -4.25 6.34
CA LEU A 500 9.06 -3.11 6.19
C LEU A 500 8.90 -2.33 7.50
N ALA A 501 8.75 -3.00 8.65
CA ALA A 501 8.63 -2.31 9.94
C ALA A 501 9.87 -1.47 10.27
N ASP A 502 11.07 -2.03 10.07
CA ASP A 502 12.35 -1.33 10.24
C ASP A 502 12.41 -0.08 9.33
N ALA A 503 12.02 -0.23 8.06
CA ALA A 503 11.99 0.89 7.11
C ALA A 503 10.97 1.97 7.50
N VAL A 504 9.76 1.59 7.98
CA VAL A 504 8.72 2.52 8.43
C VAL A 504 9.18 3.31 9.66
N MET A 505 9.71 2.62 10.67
CA MET A 505 10.23 3.28 11.87
C MET A 505 11.35 4.28 11.55
N LYS A 506 12.29 3.90 10.67
CA LYS A 506 13.34 4.79 10.19
C LYS A 506 12.78 5.98 9.43
N GLN A 507 11.83 5.76 8.54
CA GLN A 507 11.24 6.85 7.76
C GLN A 507 10.48 7.83 8.67
N ASN A 508 9.72 7.32 9.65
CA ASN A 508 9.04 8.15 10.64
C ASN A 508 10.02 8.96 11.49
N ALA A 509 11.15 8.36 11.87
CA ALA A 509 12.22 9.06 12.60
C ALA A 509 12.86 10.20 11.78
N LEU A 510 12.99 10.02 10.45
CA LEU A 510 13.59 11.00 9.55
C LEU A 510 12.69 12.19 9.25
N ASP A 511 11.40 11.96 9.00
CA ASP A 511 10.48 13.00 8.53
C ASP A 511 9.42 13.42 9.57
N GLY A 512 9.48 12.86 10.79
CA GLY A 512 8.51 13.10 11.85
C GLY A 512 7.11 12.54 11.52
N GLY A 513 7.05 11.53 10.65
CA GLY A 513 5.81 10.86 10.28
C GLY A 513 5.28 9.92 11.35
N LYS A 514 4.04 9.48 11.16
CA LYS A 514 3.32 8.52 12.00
C LYS A 514 2.73 7.40 11.14
N ARG A 515 3.50 6.95 10.11
CA ARG A 515 3.08 5.81 9.32
C ARG A 515 2.94 4.60 10.22
N ARG A 516 1.93 3.80 9.97
CA ARG A 516 1.61 2.58 10.69
C ARG A 516 1.78 1.40 9.76
N TYR A 517 2.01 0.22 10.32
CA TYR A 517 2.15 -0.98 9.53
C TYR A 517 1.30 -2.14 10.06
N ILE A 518 0.90 -3.01 9.13
CA ILE A 518 0.36 -4.34 9.39
C ILE A 518 1.30 -5.34 8.74
N LEU A 519 1.88 -6.22 9.51
CA LEU A 519 2.71 -7.32 9.02
C LEU A 519 2.01 -8.64 9.23
N ILE A 520 2.01 -9.50 8.21
CA ILE A 520 1.47 -10.86 8.29
C ILE A 520 2.58 -11.82 7.93
N GLN A 521 2.79 -12.84 8.78
CA GLN A 521 3.78 -13.88 8.56
C GLN A 521 3.25 -15.25 8.98
N TYR A 522 3.40 -16.21 8.09
CA TYR A 522 3.20 -17.62 8.43
C TYR A 522 4.29 -18.07 9.42
N PRO A 523 3.95 -18.79 10.52
CA PRO A 523 4.90 -19.22 11.54
C PRO A 523 5.73 -20.42 11.07
N GLU A 524 6.44 -20.25 9.94
CA GLU A 524 7.36 -21.25 9.39
C GLU A 524 8.48 -21.55 10.37
N LYS A 525 8.75 -22.84 10.57
CA LYS A 525 9.81 -23.30 11.48
C LYS A 525 11.20 -22.99 10.91
N CYS A 526 12.09 -22.54 11.75
CA CYS A 526 13.50 -22.40 11.38
C CYS A 526 14.12 -23.77 11.13
N GLU A 527 14.89 -23.89 10.03
CA GLU A 527 15.60 -25.14 9.68
C GLU A 527 16.49 -25.60 10.83
N GLU A 528 16.45 -26.89 11.14
CA GLU A 528 17.33 -27.51 12.13
C GLU A 528 18.81 -27.28 11.75
N GLY A 529 19.61 -26.87 12.71
CA GLY A 529 21.04 -26.60 12.49
C GLY A 529 21.33 -25.27 11.81
N SER A 530 20.28 -24.46 11.43
CA SER A 530 20.49 -23.09 10.96
C SER A 530 21.03 -22.18 12.08
N GLU A 531 21.58 -21.03 11.72
CA GLU A 531 22.03 -20.03 12.70
C GLU A 531 20.85 -19.47 13.52
N ALA A 532 19.66 -19.39 12.92
CA ALA A 532 18.43 -19.02 13.58
C ALA A 532 18.07 -20.01 14.71
N ALA A 533 18.02 -21.31 14.39
CA ALA A 533 17.74 -22.36 15.37
C ALA A 533 18.79 -22.43 16.49
N ARG A 534 20.09 -22.28 16.15
CA ARG A 534 21.17 -22.20 17.15
C ARG A 534 21.07 -20.97 18.06
N SER A 535 20.48 -19.88 17.54
CA SER A 535 20.22 -18.67 18.31
C SER A 535 18.92 -18.73 19.11
N GLY A 536 18.18 -19.86 19.06
CA GLY A 536 16.99 -20.11 19.85
C GLY A 536 15.68 -19.73 19.19
N TYR A 537 15.68 -19.23 17.95
CA TYR A 537 14.45 -18.92 17.21
C TYR A 537 13.81 -20.19 16.68
N LYS A 538 12.53 -20.41 16.99
CA LYS A 538 11.77 -21.56 16.52
C LYS A 538 11.11 -21.32 15.17
N THR A 539 10.66 -20.08 14.96
CA THR A 539 9.94 -19.69 13.74
C THR A 539 10.48 -18.38 13.15
N ILE A 540 10.18 -18.14 11.88
CA ILE A 540 10.49 -16.88 11.20
C ILE A 540 9.77 -15.70 11.88
N CYS A 541 8.56 -15.91 12.43
CA CYS A 541 7.84 -14.89 13.17
C CYS A 541 8.62 -14.36 14.39
N GLU A 542 9.33 -15.23 15.10
CA GLU A 542 10.16 -14.83 16.24
C GLU A 542 11.32 -13.91 15.79
N ILE A 543 11.94 -14.23 14.65
CA ILE A 543 12.99 -13.37 14.05
C ILE A 543 12.43 -12.00 13.67
N GLY A 544 11.26 -12.00 13.03
CA GLY A 544 10.59 -10.75 12.60
C GLY A 544 10.26 -9.84 13.79
N LYS A 545 9.63 -10.37 14.82
CA LYS A 545 9.30 -9.63 16.06
C LYS A 545 10.55 -9.10 16.75
N GLU A 546 11.59 -9.92 16.86
CA GLU A 546 12.85 -9.52 17.49
C GLU A 546 13.56 -8.44 16.66
N ARG A 547 13.50 -8.50 15.33
CA ARG A 547 14.03 -7.44 14.49
C ARG A 547 13.33 -6.11 14.78
N ILE A 548 12.00 -6.09 14.90
CA ILE A 548 11.26 -4.86 15.20
C ILE A 548 11.73 -4.28 16.53
N ARG A 549 11.86 -5.10 17.58
CA ARG A 549 12.34 -4.65 18.92
C ARG A 549 13.73 -4.03 18.84
N ARG A 550 14.68 -4.73 18.22
CA ARG A 550 16.08 -4.26 18.11
C ARG A 550 16.21 -3.01 17.23
N ALA A 551 15.49 -2.98 16.11
CA ALA A 551 15.47 -1.82 15.24
C ALA A 551 14.87 -0.60 15.95
N GLY A 552 13.75 -0.77 16.65
CA GLY A 552 13.11 0.29 17.42
C GLY A 552 14.01 0.85 18.53
N ALA A 553 14.64 -0.03 19.30
CA ALA A 553 15.59 0.38 20.35
C ALA A 553 16.77 1.16 19.76
N LYS A 554 17.34 0.66 18.64
CA LYS A 554 18.49 1.29 18.00
C LYS A 554 18.13 2.65 17.39
N ILE A 555 16.96 2.78 16.75
CA ILE A 555 16.50 4.07 16.20
C ILE A 555 16.29 5.08 17.34
N LYS A 556 15.70 4.67 18.45
CA LYS A 556 15.53 5.52 19.64
C LYS A 556 16.88 6.01 20.20
N GLU A 557 17.88 5.14 20.23
CA GLU A 557 19.25 5.49 20.65
C GLU A 557 19.90 6.49 19.68
N GLU A 558 19.82 6.26 18.36
CA GLU A 558 20.43 7.08 17.31
C GLU A 558 19.80 8.48 17.23
N VAL A 559 18.48 8.59 17.40
CA VAL A 559 17.71 9.85 17.22
C VAL A 559 17.57 10.62 18.55
N GLY A 560 17.71 9.98 19.69
CA GLY A 560 17.67 10.59 21.03
C GLY A 560 16.32 11.28 21.32
N PHE A 561 16.36 12.53 21.79
CA PHE A 561 15.14 13.26 22.20
C PHE A 561 14.07 13.42 21.11
N ALA A 562 14.44 13.46 19.83
CA ALA A 562 13.46 13.56 18.74
C ALA A 562 12.63 12.27 18.55
N ALA A 563 13.07 11.16 19.13
CA ALA A 563 12.34 9.89 19.09
C ALA A 563 11.30 9.70 20.21
N GLN A 564 11.07 10.68 21.09
CA GLN A 564 10.13 10.54 22.22
C GLN A 564 8.70 10.19 21.79
N ASN A 565 8.28 10.62 20.61
CA ASN A 565 6.94 10.36 20.07
C ASN A 565 6.94 9.31 18.96
N LEU A 566 8.05 8.60 18.76
CA LEU A 566 8.15 7.57 17.73
C LEU A 566 7.53 6.26 18.25
N ASP A 567 6.46 5.80 17.58
CA ASP A 567 5.87 4.48 17.85
C ASP A 567 6.80 3.39 17.32
N THR A 568 7.42 2.65 18.22
CA THR A 568 8.24 1.46 17.93
C THR A 568 7.62 0.20 18.51
N GLY A 569 6.41 0.31 19.08
CA GLY A 569 5.61 -0.78 19.55
C GLY A 569 4.93 -1.54 18.41
N PHE A 570 4.35 -2.68 18.75
CA PHE A 570 3.48 -3.46 17.87
C PHE A 570 2.62 -4.44 18.68
N ARG A 571 1.35 -4.62 18.25
CA ARG A 571 0.46 -5.64 18.78
C ARG A 571 0.70 -6.96 18.05
N VAL A 572 0.91 -8.03 18.78
CA VAL A 572 0.97 -9.38 18.22
C VAL A 572 -0.43 -9.99 18.27
N LEU A 573 -0.89 -10.47 17.13
CA LEU A 573 -2.13 -11.22 16.99
C LEU A 573 -1.82 -12.59 16.38
N LYS A 574 -2.52 -13.63 16.80
CA LYS A 574 -2.38 -14.99 16.23
C LYS A 574 -3.68 -15.41 15.57
N CYS A 575 -3.60 -15.86 14.33
CA CYS A 575 -4.72 -16.48 13.63
C CYS A 575 -4.99 -17.86 14.26
N ASP A 576 -6.22 -18.05 14.74
CA ASP A 576 -6.66 -19.26 15.39
C ASP A 576 -8.09 -19.61 14.95
N THR A 577 -8.57 -20.78 15.32
CA THR A 577 -9.97 -21.19 15.16
C THR A 577 -10.89 -20.21 15.91
N SER A 578 -12.12 -20.07 15.44
CA SER A 578 -13.15 -19.25 16.09
C SER A 578 -13.19 -19.49 17.59
N ASN A 579 -13.53 -18.44 18.36
CA ASN A 579 -13.70 -18.54 19.81
C ASN A 579 -14.94 -19.38 20.19
N MET A 580 -15.80 -19.67 19.21
CA MET A 580 -17.04 -20.45 19.44
C MET A 580 -16.77 -21.94 19.28
N LYS A 581 -17.48 -22.76 20.06
CA LYS A 581 -17.52 -24.21 19.90
C LYS A 581 -18.18 -24.56 18.56
N ASP A 582 -17.66 -25.58 17.88
CA ASP A 582 -18.29 -26.10 16.67
C ASP A 582 -19.61 -26.78 17.04
N VAL A 583 -20.71 -26.35 16.42
CA VAL A 583 -22.02 -26.93 16.65
C VAL A 583 -22.30 -27.95 15.58
N TYR A 584 -22.06 -29.21 15.89
CA TYR A 584 -22.47 -30.33 15.05
C TYR A 584 -23.94 -30.64 15.33
N TYR A 585 -24.86 -30.28 14.43
CA TYR A 585 -26.25 -30.71 14.50
C TYR A 585 -26.37 -32.12 13.90
N ASN A 586 -26.31 -33.14 14.74
CA ASN A 586 -26.83 -34.46 14.38
C ASN A 586 -28.25 -34.58 14.97
N PRO A 587 -29.32 -34.51 14.16
CA PRO A 587 -30.70 -34.54 14.66
C PRO A 587 -31.06 -35.83 15.40
N ALA A 588 -30.29 -36.90 15.23
CA ALA A 588 -30.52 -38.22 15.89
C ALA A 588 -29.99 -38.29 17.32
N GLU A 589 -29.18 -37.36 17.78
CA GLU A 589 -28.54 -37.36 19.09
C GLU A 589 -29.09 -36.34 20.08
N TYR A 590 -30.30 -35.83 19.84
CA TYR A 590 -30.98 -34.85 20.68
C TYR A 590 -31.48 -35.50 21.97
N GLU A 591 -30.67 -35.54 23.00
CA GLU A 591 -31.11 -35.78 24.39
C GLU A 591 -31.44 -34.44 25.06
N VAL A 592 -32.51 -34.42 25.87
CA VAL A 592 -33.06 -33.25 26.62
C VAL A 592 -32.01 -32.56 27.53
N ASN A 593 -30.91 -33.25 27.85
CA ASN A 593 -29.78 -32.71 28.63
C ASN A 593 -28.80 -31.85 27.81
N MET A 594 -28.99 -31.73 26.50
CA MET A 594 -28.15 -30.87 25.66
C MET A 594 -28.48 -29.38 25.80
N PHE A 595 -29.68 -29.02 26.27
CA PHE A 595 -30.06 -27.60 26.47
C PHE A 595 -29.18 -26.90 27.51
N SER A 596 -28.74 -27.58 28.57
CA SER A 596 -27.84 -27.04 29.59
C SER A 596 -26.37 -26.96 29.15
N ARG A 597 -25.97 -27.67 28.06
CA ARG A 597 -24.65 -27.57 27.46
C ARG A 597 -24.56 -26.53 26.32
N LEU A 598 -25.70 -26.07 25.84
CA LEU A 598 -25.79 -25.00 24.83
C LEU A 598 -25.65 -23.60 25.44
N GLU A 599 -25.69 -23.47 26.77
CA GLU A 599 -25.59 -22.18 27.46
C GLU A 599 -24.20 -21.54 27.36
N ASP A 600 -23.13 -22.34 27.16
CA ASP A 600 -21.78 -21.81 26.94
C ASP A 600 -21.20 -22.30 25.61
N ASN A 601 -21.41 -21.46 24.58
CA ASN A 601 -20.94 -21.69 23.22
C ASN A 601 -19.49 -21.27 23.00
N ILE A 602 -18.79 -20.78 24.02
CA ILE A 602 -17.41 -20.31 23.95
C ILE A 602 -16.46 -21.47 24.32
N LYS A 603 -15.32 -21.57 23.65
CA LYS A 603 -14.26 -22.52 24.00
C LYS A 603 -13.64 -22.16 25.35
N GLU A 604 -13.27 -23.20 26.14
CA GLU A 604 -12.81 -23.03 27.53
C GLU A 604 -11.47 -22.29 27.65
N ASP A 605 -10.65 -22.32 26.60
CA ASP A 605 -9.34 -21.67 26.53
C ASP A 605 -9.37 -20.23 26.01
N ARG A 606 -10.56 -19.63 25.89
CA ARG A 606 -10.76 -18.28 25.37
C ARG A 606 -10.95 -17.26 26.49
N THR A 607 -10.29 -16.11 26.33
CA THR A 607 -10.38 -14.99 27.26
C THR A 607 -11.43 -13.97 26.80
N PRO A 608 -11.91 -13.08 27.67
CA PRO A 608 -12.78 -11.96 27.27
C PRO A 608 -12.13 -11.06 26.20
N GLU A 609 -10.82 -10.92 26.19
CA GLU A 609 -10.09 -10.14 25.20
C GLU A 609 -10.06 -10.84 23.83
N ASP A 610 -9.97 -12.18 23.78
CA ASP A 610 -10.14 -12.94 22.53
C ASP A 610 -11.50 -12.68 21.90
N LEU A 611 -12.55 -12.63 22.71
CA LEU A 611 -13.91 -12.30 22.26
C LEU A 611 -14.00 -10.87 21.75
N LEU A 612 -13.36 -9.92 22.43
CA LEU A 612 -13.33 -8.52 21.99
C LEU A 612 -12.71 -8.38 20.59
N PHE A 613 -11.57 -8.99 20.35
CA PHE A 613 -10.91 -8.91 19.04
C PHE A 613 -11.74 -9.56 17.94
N GLN A 614 -12.45 -10.65 18.21
CA GLN A 614 -13.38 -11.23 17.24
C GLN A 614 -14.56 -10.30 16.96
N VAL A 615 -15.12 -9.66 17.97
CA VAL A 615 -16.19 -8.64 17.83
C VAL A 615 -15.69 -7.44 17.02
N MET A 616 -14.46 -6.98 17.27
CA MET A 616 -13.85 -5.88 16.51
C MET A 616 -13.75 -6.22 15.02
N LEU A 617 -13.34 -7.45 14.67
CA LEU A 617 -13.31 -7.92 13.28
C LEU A 617 -14.71 -7.90 12.66
N ASP A 618 -15.72 -8.45 13.34
CA ASP A 618 -17.09 -8.55 12.82
C ASP A 618 -17.79 -7.18 12.66
N LEU A 619 -17.41 -6.20 13.48
CA LEU A 619 -17.97 -4.84 13.45
C LEU A 619 -17.14 -3.85 12.63
N GLY A 620 -16.02 -4.29 12.03
CA GLY A 620 -15.13 -3.43 11.24
C GLY A 620 -14.38 -2.37 12.07
N VAL A 621 -14.16 -2.64 13.38
CA VAL A 621 -13.40 -1.76 14.28
C VAL A 621 -11.90 -2.04 14.10
N LEU A 622 -11.08 -1.00 13.97
CA LEU A 622 -9.65 -1.16 13.76
C LEU A 622 -9.00 -1.94 14.91
N LEU A 623 -8.21 -2.95 14.58
CA LEU A 623 -7.51 -3.78 15.58
C LEU A 623 -6.41 -3.00 16.33
N SER A 624 -6.06 -1.83 15.84
CA SER A 624 -5.14 -0.88 16.47
C SER A 624 -5.83 0.15 17.36
N SER A 625 -7.17 0.17 17.42
CA SER A 625 -7.93 1.12 18.25
C SER A 625 -7.54 1.05 19.71
N LYS A 626 -7.62 2.19 20.40
CA LYS A 626 -7.38 2.28 21.83
C LYS A 626 -8.43 1.46 22.59
N ILE A 627 -7.99 0.61 23.49
CA ILE A 627 -8.82 -0.24 24.34
C ILE A 627 -8.62 0.19 25.80
N GLU A 628 -9.68 0.56 26.47
CA GLU A 628 -9.68 0.85 27.91
C GLU A 628 -10.50 -0.21 28.66
N GLU A 629 -9.90 -0.83 29.64
CA GLU A 629 -10.57 -1.77 30.52
C GLU A 629 -11.05 -1.02 31.77
N THR A 630 -12.34 -1.12 32.05
CA THR A 630 -12.97 -0.45 33.20
C THR A 630 -13.87 -1.44 33.95
N THR A 631 -14.25 -1.07 35.18
CA THR A 631 -15.20 -1.85 35.97
C THR A 631 -16.47 -1.04 36.17
N ILE A 632 -17.62 -1.56 35.74
CA ILE A 632 -18.94 -0.92 35.91
C ILE A 632 -19.85 -1.86 36.71
N ALA A 633 -20.30 -1.40 37.86
CA ALA A 633 -21.16 -2.17 38.79
C ALA A 633 -20.57 -3.59 39.07
N GLY A 634 -19.25 -3.68 39.24
CA GLY A 634 -18.54 -4.93 39.53
C GLY A 634 -18.29 -5.83 38.32
N LYS A 635 -18.62 -5.42 37.10
CA LYS A 635 -18.39 -6.16 35.84
C LYS A 635 -17.28 -5.53 35.03
N LYS A 636 -16.45 -6.37 34.43
CA LYS A 636 -15.40 -5.97 33.50
C LYS A 636 -15.99 -5.49 32.20
N VAL A 637 -15.63 -4.29 31.78
CA VAL A 637 -16.14 -3.64 30.57
C VAL A 637 -14.98 -3.10 29.74
N PHE A 638 -14.98 -3.43 28.47
CA PHE A 638 -14.05 -2.89 27.50
C PHE A 638 -14.68 -1.69 26.78
N ASN A 639 -13.97 -0.59 26.77
CA ASN A 639 -14.32 0.60 26.00
C ASN A 639 -13.29 0.77 24.89
N VAL A 640 -13.73 0.74 23.64
CA VAL A 640 -12.90 0.87 22.44
C VAL A 640 -13.24 2.16 21.75
N GLU A 641 -12.23 2.97 21.45
CA GLU A 641 -12.30 4.21 20.70
C GLU A 641 -13.36 5.18 21.27
N ASP A 642 -13.14 5.60 22.52
CA ASP A 642 -13.97 6.61 23.21
C ASP A 642 -15.49 6.36 23.07
N ASN A 643 -15.98 5.19 23.49
CA ASN A 643 -17.35 4.72 23.42
C ASN A 643 -17.86 4.33 22.01
N TYR A 644 -17.00 4.16 21.01
CA TYR A 644 -17.45 3.61 19.74
C TYR A 644 -17.95 2.19 19.89
N LEU A 645 -17.23 1.34 20.63
CA LEU A 645 -17.65 0.00 21.02
C LEU A 645 -17.49 -0.16 22.52
N ILE A 646 -18.56 -0.53 23.23
CA ILE A 646 -18.49 -1.03 24.60
C ILE A 646 -18.87 -2.50 24.60
N ALA A 647 -18.04 -3.34 25.24
CA ALA A 647 -18.26 -4.78 25.34
C ALA A 647 -18.18 -5.27 26.80
N CYS A 648 -19.07 -6.18 27.19
CA CYS A 648 -19.08 -6.83 28.49
C CYS A 648 -19.34 -8.32 28.32
N PHE A 649 -18.35 -9.14 28.67
CA PHE A 649 -18.40 -10.60 28.49
C PHE A 649 -18.51 -11.38 29.82
N ASP A 650 -18.66 -10.68 30.95
CA ASP A 650 -18.87 -11.28 32.25
C ASP A 650 -20.24 -11.96 32.34
N SER A 651 -20.38 -12.97 33.19
CA SER A 651 -21.69 -13.57 33.56
C SER A 651 -22.45 -12.67 34.51
N ASP A 652 -23.76 -12.92 34.67
CA ASP A 652 -24.65 -12.27 35.62
C ASP A 652 -24.62 -10.72 35.53
N VAL A 653 -24.70 -10.19 34.31
CA VAL A 653 -24.77 -8.74 34.06
C VAL A 653 -26.14 -8.22 34.51
N SER A 654 -26.14 -7.30 35.49
CA SER A 654 -27.35 -6.75 36.09
C SER A 654 -27.92 -5.59 35.26
N GLU A 655 -29.20 -5.26 35.53
CA GLU A 655 -29.86 -4.07 34.95
C GLU A 655 -29.10 -2.78 35.29
N GLU A 656 -28.51 -2.67 36.49
CA GLU A 656 -27.71 -1.52 36.91
C GLU A 656 -26.46 -1.33 35.99
N THR A 657 -25.78 -2.42 35.68
CA THR A 657 -24.64 -2.41 34.76
C THR A 657 -25.05 -1.93 33.36
N ILE A 658 -26.15 -2.51 32.83
CA ILE A 658 -26.67 -2.18 31.50
C ILE A 658 -27.08 -0.69 31.44
N LYS A 659 -27.75 -0.21 32.47
CA LYS A 659 -28.18 1.21 32.58
C LYS A 659 -26.97 2.17 32.66
N ALA A 660 -25.94 1.77 33.40
CA ALA A 660 -24.70 2.57 33.48
C ALA A 660 -23.98 2.62 32.15
N ILE A 661 -23.94 1.53 31.39
CA ILE A 661 -23.37 1.47 30.03
C ILE A 661 -24.22 2.29 29.05
N ALA A 662 -25.54 2.14 29.04
CA ALA A 662 -26.44 2.88 28.16
C ALA A 662 -26.34 4.41 28.35
N LYS A 663 -26.04 4.89 29.57
CA LYS A 663 -25.80 6.31 29.84
C LYS A 663 -24.51 6.85 29.20
N GLN A 664 -23.53 6.00 28.89
CA GLN A 664 -22.30 6.39 28.16
C GLN A 664 -22.56 6.56 26.67
N LYS A 665 -23.74 6.16 26.17
CA LYS A 665 -24.18 6.30 24.78
C LYS A 665 -23.20 5.71 23.77
N PRO A 666 -22.82 4.41 23.88
CA PRO A 666 -21.94 3.79 22.90
C PRO A 666 -22.62 3.70 21.54
N TYR A 667 -21.81 3.73 20.46
CA TYR A 667 -22.35 3.43 19.13
C TYR A 667 -22.70 1.94 19.00
N TYR A 668 -21.79 1.04 19.41
CA TYR A 668 -22.06 -0.40 19.56
C TYR A 668 -22.02 -0.81 21.03
N PHE A 669 -22.95 -1.66 21.42
CA PHE A 669 -22.86 -2.41 22.67
C PHE A 669 -22.94 -3.90 22.39
N VAL A 670 -21.99 -4.68 22.93
CA VAL A 670 -21.91 -6.13 22.75
C VAL A 670 -21.77 -6.84 24.07
N MET A 671 -22.56 -7.91 24.25
CA MET A 671 -22.46 -8.81 25.40
C MET A 671 -22.76 -10.26 24.98
N ARG A 672 -22.51 -11.22 25.86
CA ARG A 672 -22.91 -12.60 25.63
C ARG A 672 -24.43 -12.74 25.88
N ASP A 673 -25.09 -13.57 25.06
CA ASP A 673 -26.50 -13.90 25.27
C ASP A 673 -26.72 -14.55 26.65
N SER A 674 -25.82 -15.46 27.06
CA SER A 674 -25.81 -16.14 28.36
C SER A 674 -25.41 -15.25 29.56
N SER A 675 -25.00 -14.00 29.33
CA SER A 675 -24.50 -13.11 30.42
C SER A 675 -25.58 -12.40 31.19
N MET A 676 -26.85 -12.43 30.78
CA MET A 676 -27.92 -11.73 31.45
C MET A 676 -28.29 -12.41 32.79
N ALA A 677 -28.31 -11.64 33.85
CA ALA A 677 -28.54 -12.16 35.21
C ALA A 677 -29.93 -12.78 35.41
N SER A 678 -30.94 -12.42 34.61
CA SER A 678 -32.30 -12.96 34.68
C SER A 678 -33.12 -12.59 33.43
N ASP A 679 -34.24 -13.30 33.22
CA ASP A 679 -35.21 -13.02 32.15
C ASP A 679 -35.80 -11.60 32.24
N SER A 680 -35.89 -11.03 33.45
CA SER A 680 -36.31 -9.65 33.60
C SER A 680 -35.30 -8.66 33.05
N VAL A 681 -34.00 -8.92 33.17
CA VAL A 681 -32.94 -8.12 32.57
C VAL A 681 -33.03 -8.21 31.06
N ALA A 682 -33.25 -9.39 30.50
CA ALA A 682 -33.41 -9.58 29.06
C ALA A 682 -34.65 -8.81 28.52
N THR A 683 -35.74 -8.82 29.23
CA THR A 683 -36.97 -8.10 28.85
C THR A 683 -36.80 -6.58 28.92
N ASN A 684 -36.08 -6.08 29.93
CA ASN A 684 -35.89 -4.63 30.14
C ASN A 684 -34.72 -4.05 29.33
N PHE A 685 -33.87 -4.90 28.79
CA PHE A 685 -32.64 -4.52 28.06
C PHE A 685 -32.95 -3.49 26.95
N ASP A 686 -33.85 -3.84 26.06
CA ASP A 686 -34.21 -2.97 24.93
C ASP A 686 -34.86 -1.67 25.41
N GLN A 687 -35.64 -1.71 26.48
CA GLN A 687 -36.29 -0.54 27.03
C GLN A 687 -35.30 0.43 27.70
N ILE A 688 -34.28 -0.09 28.37
CA ILE A 688 -33.20 0.71 28.94
C ILE A 688 -32.45 1.47 27.84
N PHE A 689 -32.04 0.79 26.79
CA PHE A 689 -31.36 1.47 25.67
C PHE A 689 -32.28 2.45 24.94
N ALA A 690 -33.54 2.09 24.70
CA ALA A 690 -34.51 3.01 24.11
C ALA A 690 -34.68 4.30 24.94
N THR A 691 -34.51 4.22 26.27
CA THR A 691 -34.63 5.35 27.18
C THR A 691 -33.36 6.21 27.23
N TYR A 692 -32.18 5.59 27.32
CA TYR A 692 -30.90 6.29 27.59
C TYR A 692 -30.03 6.48 26.36
N SER A 693 -30.11 5.59 25.37
CA SER A 693 -29.28 5.61 24.14
C SER A 693 -30.00 4.91 22.99
N PRO A 694 -31.03 5.49 22.40
CA PRO A 694 -31.82 4.85 21.34
C PRO A 694 -31.01 4.56 20.07
N GLU A 695 -29.94 5.32 19.82
CA GLU A 695 -29.06 5.17 18.65
C GLU A 695 -28.05 4.03 18.79
N THR A 696 -27.87 3.45 19.98
CA THR A 696 -26.92 2.36 20.20
C THR A 696 -27.34 1.09 19.45
N VAL A 697 -26.44 0.58 18.60
CA VAL A 697 -26.58 -0.72 17.94
C VAL A 697 -26.17 -1.82 18.93
N ARG A 698 -27.12 -2.69 19.26
CA ARG A 698 -26.95 -3.76 20.26
C ARG A 698 -26.77 -5.09 19.59
N LYS A 699 -25.72 -5.81 19.95
CA LYS A 699 -25.40 -7.13 19.42
C LYS A 699 -25.13 -8.11 20.57
N VAL A 700 -25.38 -9.38 20.32
CA VAL A 700 -25.04 -10.48 21.25
C VAL A 700 -24.15 -11.50 20.55
N LEU A 701 -23.29 -12.16 21.35
CA LEU A 701 -22.45 -13.30 20.96
C LEU A 701 -23.25 -14.60 21.18
#